data_e2f2fb36d7772d408bf3f024f695fb5e
#
_entry.id   e2f2fb36d7772d408bf3f024f695fb5e
#
_cell.length_a   1.000
_cell.length_b   1.000
_cell.length_c   1.000
_cell.angle_alpha   90.00
_cell.angle_beta   90.00
_cell.angle_gamma   90.00
#
_symmetry.space_group_name_H-M   'P 1'
#
loop_
_entity.id
_entity.type
_entity.pdbx_description
1 polymer ?
#
loop_
_entity_poly.entity_id
_entity_poly.type
_entity_poly.pdbx_seq_one_letter_code
_entity_poly.pdbx_strand_id
1 'polypeptide(L)'
;MMKVSSFVIVAGLAIGTASAANIVVPAGGNLQSALNSAHSGDTVTLAAGATYTGHFTLPSNPGPNPITIQSSALAQLPGSGQRVDKSQSALMPRIVTPDSAAVLTITAGANYYQFVGIEFTVTRGIYTSDLVRVGLGYETSASQLPHDITFDRDYIHGDVGGAGAHRGIALNGGTTTVKNCYFEGFTGNTQDTQALDGWNGPGPFTITNNYLSAGTEIIGFGGAPVAIYGQHPSNITITNNYLYKDPAWRSANYWIKNHIELKDAVNVKIDSNVMDNNWSDTGLTNDSSSQRGFALVFTVRADADSEPWAAIQNVTVSNNTIRHAGGGINFSGHDDDGSGSNGNFIIQNNLWMDISSTWGYGYLFQILNGMQNVVIDHNTALQTGYQVAFAPTSSNNIAFTNNVMQAGMGFAGEGTPTANQTLPVFDPGGYFSNNVVISGAAGQYPSNNYFPANLSAVGFVDPSNGNYQLQPTSPYVNVGSDGSAVGVNVQKLPALPGARAAAPFPDPSAWYTVVSRNSGQCLDVPTWSGTNWGMNAGTQLQQYTCWGGPMQKWQFTPVSGGYEITNQNTGMQLDVAGGPTATVYANGAAVVEWPYWGGANEIWQVAQNPDGYYEIQPINSGGFECLDVISTPQTNYAMKLATPVQQYACWGGPMQEWSLAPAQ
;
A
#
# COMPACT_ATOMS: atom_id res chain seq x y z
N MET A 1 -26.16 85.92 -22.16
CA MET A 1 -25.57 84.57 -22.42
C MET A 1 -25.34 83.91 -21.08
N MET A 2 -26.27 83.02 -20.65
CA MET A 2 -26.18 82.28 -19.41
C MET A 2 -25.42 80.97 -19.70
N LYS A 3 -24.31 80.73 -18.97
CA LYS A 3 -23.57 79.42 -18.99
C LYS A 3 -24.23 78.48 -18.01
N VAL A 4 -24.80 77.41 -18.54
CA VAL A 4 -25.29 76.28 -17.73
C VAL A 4 -24.11 75.34 -17.51
N SER A 5 -23.70 75.20 -16.27
CA SER A 5 -22.68 74.18 -15.86
C SER A 5 -23.42 72.88 -15.51
N SER A 6 -23.18 71.84 -16.30
CA SER A 6 -23.66 70.49 -16.00
C SER A 6 -22.74 69.84 -14.97
N PHE A 7 -23.27 69.47 -13.82
CA PHE A 7 -22.60 68.64 -12.81
C PHE A 7 -22.83 67.16 -13.20
N VAL A 8 -21.76 66.42 -13.49
CA VAL A 8 -21.79 64.95 -13.61
C VAL A 8 -21.54 64.36 -12.21
N ILE A 9 -22.55 63.72 -11.64
CA ILE A 9 -22.41 62.94 -10.42
C ILE A 9 -21.91 61.55 -10.84
N VAL A 10 -20.64 61.23 -10.59
CA VAL A 10 -20.11 59.87 -10.69
C VAL A 10 -20.47 59.15 -9.39
N ALA A 11 -21.48 58.28 -9.43
CA ALA A 11 -21.79 57.36 -8.36
C ALA A 11 -20.72 56.25 -8.37
N GLY A 12 -19.73 56.33 -7.48
CA GLY A 12 -18.78 55.24 -7.26
C GLY A 12 -19.50 54.07 -6.58
N LEU A 13 -19.70 52.98 -7.32
CA LEU A 13 -20.01 51.70 -6.67
C LEU A 13 -18.82 51.31 -5.82
N ALA A 14 -18.94 51.42 -4.50
CA ALA A 14 -18.04 50.74 -3.57
C ALA A 14 -18.36 49.24 -3.67
N ILE A 15 -17.54 48.48 -4.39
CA ILE A 15 -17.52 47.02 -4.31
C ILE A 15 -16.93 46.71 -2.92
N GLY A 16 -17.78 46.54 -1.93
CA GLY A 16 -17.41 46.02 -0.63
C GLY A 16 -16.91 44.58 -0.84
N THR A 17 -15.63 44.32 -0.55
CA THR A 17 -15.14 42.97 -0.43
C THR A 17 -15.86 42.32 0.75
N ALA A 18 -16.78 41.40 0.49
CA ALA A 18 -17.42 40.61 1.53
C ALA A 18 -16.27 39.86 2.28
N SER A 19 -16.17 40.09 3.58
CA SER A 19 -15.24 39.35 4.43
C SER A 19 -15.70 37.88 4.50
N ALA A 20 -14.77 36.94 4.36
CA ALA A 20 -15.07 35.52 4.51
C ALA A 20 -15.73 35.26 5.88
N ALA A 21 -16.88 34.59 5.85
CA ALA A 21 -17.65 34.27 7.05
C ALA A 21 -17.26 32.88 7.59
N ASN A 22 -17.44 32.70 8.91
CA ASN A 22 -17.39 31.38 9.54
C ASN A 22 -18.79 30.96 9.99
N ILE A 23 -19.34 29.96 9.30
CA ILE A 23 -20.68 29.42 9.56
C ILE A 23 -20.50 28.21 10.48
N VAL A 24 -20.89 28.35 11.73
CA VAL A 24 -20.75 27.29 12.74
C VAL A 24 -21.99 26.39 12.74
N VAL A 25 -21.81 25.09 12.58
CA VAL A 25 -22.89 24.08 12.65
C VAL A 25 -22.70 23.24 13.91
N PRO A 26 -23.53 23.47 14.95
CA PRO A 26 -23.45 22.70 16.18
C PRO A 26 -23.95 21.24 15.99
N ALA A 27 -23.73 20.40 16.99
CA ALA A 27 -24.33 19.07 17.02
C ALA A 27 -25.86 19.15 16.87
N GLY A 28 -26.44 18.35 15.96
CA GLY A 28 -27.86 18.41 15.61
C GLY A 28 -28.26 19.58 14.70
N GLY A 29 -27.31 20.43 14.30
CA GLY A 29 -27.53 21.52 13.34
C GLY A 29 -27.84 21.03 11.95
N ASN A 30 -28.47 21.87 11.12
CA ASN A 30 -28.79 21.54 9.73
C ASN A 30 -27.60 21.84 8.82
N LEU A 31 -26.83 20.78 8.48
CA LEU A 31 -25.65 20.89 7.61
C LEU A 31 -26.03 21.39 6.21
N GLN A 32 -27.09 20.86 5.58
CA GLN A 32 -27.47 21.30 4.23
C GLN A 32 -27.85 22.79 4.18
N SER A 33 -28.50 23.28 5.21
CA SER A 33 -28.82 24.71 5.30
C SER A 33 -27.57 25.57 5.40
N ALA A 34 -26.54 25.13 6.17
CA ALA A 34 -25.27 25.83 6.28
C ALA A 34 -24.50 25.81 4.97
N LEU A 35 -24.46 24.67 4.27
CA LEU A 35 -23.84 24.53 2.94
C LEU A 35 -24.53 25.48 1.95
N ASN A 36 -25.87 25.55 1.95
CA ASN A 36 -26.63 26.41 1.04
C ASN A 36 -26.43 27.92 1.31
N SER A 37 -26.00 28.28 2.51
CA SER A 37 -25.78 29.69 2.89
C SER A 37 -24.32 30.14 2.71
N ALA A 38 -23.40 29.22 2.44
CA ALA A 38 -21.99 29.52 2.26
C ALA A 38 -21.72 30.17 0.89
N HIS A 39 -20.83 31.17 0.86
CA HIS A 39 -20.37 31.87 -0.33
C HIS A 39 -18.87 31.68 -0.54
N SER A 40 -18.40 32.03 -1.71
CA SER A 40 -16.96 31.93 -2.07
C SER A 40 -16.04 32.53 -1.00
N GLY A 41 -15.15 31.71 -0.46
CA GLY A 41 -14.20 32.06 0.60
C GLY A 41 -14.70 31.80 2.03
N ASP A 42 -15.94 31.42 2.24
CA ASP A 42 -16.48 31.11 3.56
C ASP A 42 -15.93 29.79 4.14
N THR A 43 -16.01 29.69 5.45
CA THR A 43 -15.70 28.44 6.17
C THR A 43 -16.97 27.93 6.88
N VAL A 44 -17.30 26.66 6.67
CA VAL A 44 -18.35 25.94 7.40
C VAL A 44 -17.67 25.06 8.46
N THR A 45 -17.78 25.44 9.73
CA THR A 45 -17.14 24.73 10.84
C THR A 45 -18.14 23.82 11.54
N LEU A 46 -17.88 22.49 11.45
CA LEU A 46 -18.72 21.45 12.01
C LEU A 46 -18.23 21.06 13.41
N ALA A 47 -19.14 20.82 14.34
CA ALA A 47 -18.77 20.41 15.70
C ALA A 47 -18.05 19.04 15.68
N ALA A 48 -16.84 18.98 16.23
CA ALA A 48 -16.07 17.76 16.38
C ALA A 48 -16.85 16.68 17.16
N GLY A 49 -16.77 15.42 16.72
CA GLY A 49 -17.48 14.28 17.29
C GLY A 49 -19.01 14.30 17.05
N ALA A 50 -19.55 15.34 16.43
CA ALA A 50 -20.98 15.38 16.09
C ALA A 50 -21.27 14.54 14.83
N THR A 51 -22.49 13.99 14.76
CA THR A 51 -22.97 13.22 13.60
C THR A 51 -24.00 14.01 12.82
N TYR A 52 -23.82 14.10 11.51
CA TYR A 52 -24.74 14.70 10.54
C TYR A 52 -25.18 13.61 9.58
N THR A 53 -26.43 13.16 9.71
CA THR A 53 -27.00 12.06 8.92
C THR A 53 -27.82 12.59 7.77
N GLY A 54 -27.58 12.10 6.56
CA GLY A 54 -28.32 12.48 5.36
C GLY A 54 -27.53 12.32 4.08
N HIS A 55 -28.11 12.86 3.00
CA HIS A 55 -27.49 13.00 1.68
C HIS A 55 -27.27 14.47 1.42
N PHE A 56 -26.01 14.85 1.22
CA PHE A 56 -25.64 16.25 1.08
C PHE A 56 -25.20 16.56 -0.35
N THR A 57 -25.57 17.76 -0.79
CA THR A 57 -25.15 18.32 -2.08
C THR A 57 -24.51 19.68 -1.87
N LEU A 58 -23.59 20.04 -2.74
CA LEU A 58 -22.94 21.35 -2.67
C LEU A 58 -23.62 22.33 -3.62
N PRO A 59 -23.90 23.57 -3.20
CA PRO A 59 -24.37 24.59 -4.07
C PRO A 59 -23.28 25.04 -5.06
N SER A 60 -23.70 25.77 -6.11
CA SER A 60 -22.77 26.39 -7.06
C SER A 60 -21.85 27.37 -6.34
N ASN A 61 -20.55 27.24 -6.57
CA ASN A 61 -19.55 28.23 -6.17
C ASN A 61 -18.74 28.63 -7.41
N PRO A 62 -18.92 29.86 -7.89
CA PRO A 62 -18.21 30.34 -9.09
C PRO A 62 -16.72 30.58 -8.83
N GLY A 63 -16.26 30.49 -7.56
CA GLY A 63 -14.86 30.64 -7.18
C GLY A 63 -14.28 32.03 -7.41
N PRO A 64 -12.97 32.21 -7.42
CA PRO A 64 -11.92 31.16 -7.23
C PRO A 64 -11.60 30.85 -5.76
N ASN A 65 -12.23 31.53 -4.79
CA ASN A 65 -11.95 31.29 -3.38
C ASN A 65 -12.71 30.03 -2.91
N PRO A 66 -12.03 29.04 -2.31
CA PRO A 66 -12.69 27.82 -1.88
C PRO A 66 -13.64 28.07 -0.70
N ILE A 67 -14.76 27.35 -0.69
CA ILE A 67 -15.56 27.14 0.51
C ILE A 67 -14.93 25.96 1.28
N THR A 68 -14.55 26.22 2.53
CA THR A 68 -13.90 25.20 3.36
C THR A 68 -14.89 24.60 4.35
N ILE A 69 -15.06 23.29 4.36
CA ILE A 69 -15.82 22.54 5.34
C ILE A 69 -14.82 21.87 6.28
N GLN A 70 -14.85 22.20 7.58
CA GLN A 70 -13.80 21.72 8.49
C GLN A 70 -14.33 21.32 9.87
N SER A 71 -13.50 20.51 10.59
CA SER A 71 -13.73 20.21 12.00
C SER A 71 -13.48 21.43 12.90
N SER A 72 -14.30 21.60 13.93
CA SER A 72 -14.05 22.58 15.00
C SER A 72 -12.80 22.24 15.84
N ALA A 73 -12.32 21.00 15.80
CA ALA A 73 -11.10 20.54 16.48
C ALA A 73 -9.88 20.44 15.53
N LEU A 74 -9.91 21.10 14.37
CA LEU A 74 -8.87 21.02 13.34
C LEU A 74 -7.45 21.27 13.89
N ALA A 75 -7.29 22.14 14.86
CA ALA A 75 -5.99 22.43 15.48
C ALA A 75 -5.43 21.27 16.33
N GLN A 76 -6.25 20.27 16.67
CA GLN A 76 -5.85 19.06 17.40
C GLN A 76 -5.54 17.88 16.48
N LEU A 77 -5.91 17.98 15.20
CA LEU A 77 -5.53 17.01 14.16
C LEU A 77 -4.06 17.20 13.75
N PRO A 78 -3.43 16.21 13.13
CA PRO A 78 -2.09 16.35 12.59
C PRO A 78 -1.96 17.60 11.72
N GLY A 79 -0.78 18.22 11.74
CA GLY A 79 -0.51 19.45 10.98
C GLY A 79 -0.68 19.27 9.46
N SER A 80 -0.72 20.38 8.75
CA SER A 80 -0.75 20.37 7.29
C SER A 80 0.41 19.53 6.72
N GLY A 81 0.12 18.66 5.76
CA GLY A 81 1.09 17.73 5.16
C GLY A 81 1.34 16.46 5.98
N GLN A 82 0.68 16.28 7.09
CA GLN A 82 0.70 15.04 7.87
C GLN A 82 -0.61 14.28 7.68
N ARG A 83 -0.49 12.97 7.51
CA ARG A 83 -1.65 12.06 7.38
C ARG A 83 -2.38 11.93 8.69
N VAL A 84 -3.71 11.87 8.63
CA VAL A 84 -4.56 11.46 9.76
C VAL A 84 -4.58 9.94 9.89
N ASP A 85 -5.05 9.49 11.03
CA ASP A 85 -5.26 8.10 11.38
C ASP A 85 -6.66 7.93 11.97
N LYS A 86 -7.25 6.75 11.88
CA LYS A 86 -8.59 6.45 12.41
C LYS A 86 -8.77 6.74 13.89
N SER A 87 -7.69 6.76 14.67
CA SER A 87 -7.73 7.11 16.10
C SER A 87 -8.14 8.56 16.38
N GLN A 88 -8.02 9.44 15.36
CA GLN A 88 -8.45 10.83 15.47
C GLN A 88 -9.93 11.06 15.14
N SER A 89 -10.72 10.03 14.85
CA SER A 89 -12.15 10.15 14.48
C SER A 89 -12.98 10.93 15.50
N ALA A 90 -12.66 10.87 16.80
CA ALA A 90 -13.31 11.64 17.84
C ALA A 90 -13.13 13.18 17.68
N LEU A 91 -12.10 13.61 16.95
CA LEU A 91 -11.82 15.02 16.63
C LEU A 91 -12.49 15.46 15.33
N MET A 92 -13.14 14.54 14.60
CA MET A 92 -13.79 14.79 13.32
C MET A 92 -15.30 14.82 13.47
N PRO A 93 -16.01 15.74 12.80
CA PRO A 93 -17.45 15.62 12.59
C PRO A 93 -17.69 14.45 11.62
N ARG A 94 -18.70 13.64 11.93
CA ARG A 94 -19.08 12.48 11.11
C ARG A 94 -20.25 12.81 10.20
N ILE A 95 -20.06 12.67 8.90
CA ILE A 95 -21.10 12.79 7.88
C ILE A 95 -21.49 11.38 7.42
N VAL A 96 -22.76 10.98 7.64
CA VAL A 96 -23.20 9.58 7.56
C VAL A 96 -24.37 9.44 6.60
N THR A 97 -24.28 8.53 5.63
CA THR A 97 -25.47 8.14 4.85
C THR A 97 -26.33 7.14 5.64
N PRO A 98 -27.65 7.36 5.67
CA PRO A 98 -28.56 6.42 6.35
C PRO A 98 -28.92 5.18 5.52
N ASP A 99 -28.59 5.16 4.23
CA ASP A 99 -28.94 4.11 3.27
C ASP A 99 -27.86 3.91 2.20
N SER A 100 -28.18 3.24 1.10
CA SER A 100 -27.24 2.89 0.04
C SER A 100 -26.87 4.05 -0.92
N ALA A 101 -27.47 5.24 -0.77
CA ALA A 101 -27.10 6.39 -1.59
C ALA A 101 -25.83 7.09 -1.05
N ALA A 102 -25.15 7.85 -1.91
CA ALA A 102 -23.95 8.58 -1.54
C ALA A 102 -24.23 9.61 -0.41
N VAL A 103 -23.30 9.72 0.53
CA VAL A 103 -23.40 10.69 1.61
C VAL A 103 -23.18 12.13 1.10
N LEU A 104 -22.32 12.28 0.09
CA LEU A 104 -22.00 13.55 -0.54
C LEU A 104 -21.99 13.38 -2.06
N THR A 105 -22.74 14.25 -2.77
CA THR A 105 -22.73 14.31 -4.24
C THR A 105 -22.36 15.72 -4.68
N ILE A 106 -21.29 15.82 -5.47
CA ILE A 106 -20.73 17.07 -6.00
C ILE A 106 -21.00 17.10 -7.51
N THR A 107 -21.78 18.05 -7.98
CA THR A 107 -22.24 18.14 -9.37
C THR A 107 -21.81 19.45 -10.03
N ALA A 108 -22.18 19.63 -11.27
CA ALA A 108 -21.89 20.84 -12.07
C ALA A 108 -22.07 22.15 -11.30
N GLY A 109 -21.09 23.02 -11.40
CA GLY A 109 -21.06 24.32 -10.72
C GLY A 109 -20.63 24.29 -9.25
N ALA A 110 -20.60 23.14 -8.61
CA ALA A 110 -20.05 22.99 -7.26
C ALA A 110 -18.51 22.87 -7.32
N ASN A 111 -17.84 23.96 -7.57
CA ASN A 111 -16.39 24.06 -7.74
C ASN A 111 -15.75 24.73 -6.52
N TYR A 112 -14.42 24.58 -6.37
CA TYR A 112 -13.62 25.20 -5.31
C TYR A 112 -14.15 24.88 -3.90
N TYR A 113 -14.20 23.58 -3.57
CA TYR A 113 -14.54 23.10 -2.23
C TYR A 113 -13.39 22.37 -1.60
N GLN A 114 -13.21 22.58 -0.29
CA GLN A 114 -12.22 21.86 0.52
C GLN A 114 -12.89 21.22 1.73
N PHE A 115 -12.67 19.93 1.93
CA PHE A 115 -13.02 19.20 3.15
C PHE A 115 -11.76 18.99 3.96
N VAL A 116 -11.80 19.29 5.28
CA VAL A 116 -10.62 19.23 6.12
C VAL A 116 -10.95 18.64 7.48
N GLY A 117 -10.46 17.43 7.74
CA GLY A 117 -10.68 16.76 9.03
C GLY A 117 -12.13 16.30 9.23
N ILE A 118 -12.74 15.74 8.19
CA ILE A 118 -14.12 15.23 8.18
C ILE A 118 -14.10 13.70 8.14
N GLU A 119 -14.98 13.05 8.88
CA GLU A 119 -15.25 11.62 8.75
C GLU A 119 -16.47 11.41 7.85
N PHE A 120 -16.27 10.69 6.71
CA PHE A 120 -17.35 10.27 5.81
C PHE A 120 -17.56 8.76 5.97
N THR A 121 -18.80 8.34 6.22
CA THR A 121 -19.08 6.92 6.46
C THR A 121 -20.54 6.55 6.15
N VAL A 122 -20.85 5.28 6.34
CA VAL A 122 -22.20 4.70 6.19
C VAL A 122 -22.76 4.31 7.56
N THR A 123 -24.07 4.20 7.67
CA THR A 123 -24.71 3.56 8.82
C THR A 123 -24.34 2.08 8.84
N ARG A 124 -24.06 1.55 10.03
CA ARG A 124 -23.67 0.14 10.20
C ARG A 124 -24.68 -0.82 9.58
N GLY A 125 -24.20 -1.83 8.86
CA GLY A 125 -24.99 -2.79 8.10
C GLY A 125 -25.49 -2.30 6.74
N ILE A 126 -25.16 -1.06 6.36
CA ILE A 126 -25.49 -0.49 5.05
C ILE A 126 -24.29 -0.63 4.11
N TYR A 127 -24.59 -1.06 2.90
CA TYR A 127 -23.64 -1.05 1.77
C TYR A 127 -24.03 0.05 0.79
N THR A 128 -23.07 0.87 0.37
CA THR A 128 -23.27 1.91 -0.66
C THR A 128 -22.37 1.67 -1.86
N SER A 129 -22.86 2.04 -3.06
CA SER A 129 -22.06 1.96 -4.28
C SER A 129 -20.92 2.98 -4.31
N ASP A 130 -21.21 4.24 -3.99
CA ASP A 130 -20.21 5.29 -3.87
C ASP A 130 -20.49 6.06 -2.59
N LEU A 131 -19.51 6.18 -1.72
CA LEU A 131 -19.70 6.95 -0.48
C LEU A 131 -19.71 8.45 -0.80
N VAL A 132 -18.73 8.91 -1.61
CA VAL A 132 -18.65 10.28 -2.10
C VAL A 132 -18.58 10.27 -3.62
N ARG A 133 -19.33 11.16 -4.28
CA ARG A 133 -19.30 11.35 -5.73
C ARG A 133 -18.78 12.73 -6.08
N VAL A 134 -17.68 12.77 -6.84
CA VAL A 134 -17.17 13.98 -7.52
C VAL A 134 -17.49 13.83 -9.00
N GLY A 135 -18.60 14.43 -9.45
CA GLY A 135 -19.25 14.10 -10.72
C GLY A 135 -20.14 12.86 -10.63
N LEU A 136 -21.06 12.70 -11.55
CA LEU A 136 -22.01 11.58 -11.57
C LEU A 136 -21.51 10.38 -12.39
N GLY A 137 -20.45 10.58 -13.21
CA GLY A 137 -19.85 9.54 -14.03
C GLY A 137 -20.57 9.28 -15.37
N TYR A 138 -21.57 10.11 -15.71
CA TYR A 138 -22.30 10.01 -16.97
C TYR A 138 -22.57 11.38 -17.62
N GLU A 139 -21.88 12.42 -17.18
CA GLU A 139 -21.88 13.74 -17.85
C GLU A 139 -21.33 13.60 -19.27
N THR A 140 -21.95 14.32 -20.22
CA THR A 140 -21.62 14.22 -21.64
C THR A 140 -20.74 15.37 -22.14
N SER A 141 -20.35 16.28 -21.26
CA SER A 141 -19.39 17.35 -21.57
C SER A 141 -18.60 17.79 -20.34
N ALA A 142 -17.37 18.25 -20.54
CA ALA A 142 -16.49 18.72 -19.47
C ALA A 142 -17.08 19.92 -18.68
N SER A 143 -17.93 20.74 -19.30
CA SER A 143 -18.59 21.87 -18.62
C SER A 143 -19.64 21.45 -17.58
N GLN A 144 -20.04 20.19 -17.57
CA GLN A 144 -20.98 19.62 -16.59
C GLN A 144 -20.26 19.03 -15.38
N LEU A 145 -18.92 19.00 -15.39
CA LEU A 145 -18.14 18.39 -14.31
C LEU A 145 -17.83 19.41 -13.20
N PRO A 146 -17.89 19.01 -11.93
CA PRO A 146 -17.32 19.80 -10.84
C PRO A 146 -15.80 19.78 -10.93
N HIS A 147 -15.12 20.80 -10.42
CA HIS A 147 -13.67 20.90 -10.43
C HIS A 147 -13.12 21.66 -9.22
N ASP A 148 -11.80 21.58 -8.98
CA ASP A 148 -11.10 22.20 -7.85
C ASP A 148 -11.67 21.72 -6.49
N ILE A 149 -11.75 20.41 -6.33
CA ILE A 149 -12.22 19.74 -5.11
C ILE A 149 -11.03 19.18 -4.35
N THR A 150 -10.96 19.44 -3.04
CA THR A 150 -9.89 18.94 -2.17
C THR A 150 -10.45 18.20 -0.96
N PHE A 151 -9.94 17.01 -0.70
CA PHE A 151 -10.08 16.27 0.55
C PHE A 151 -8.71 16.27 1.24
N ASP A 152 -8.63 16.79 2.47
CA ASP A 152 -7.37 16.91 3.23
C ASP A 152 -7.56 16.45 4.68
N ARG A 153 -6.81 15.44 5.10
CA ARG A 153 -6.90 14.90 6.46
C ARG A 153 -8.29 14.40 6.84
N ASP A 154 -8.99 13.80 5.88
CA ASP A 154 -10.31 13.21 6.11
C ASP A 154 -10.18 11.70 6.39
N TYR A 155 -11.11 11.17 7.16
CA TYR A 155 -11.29 9.74 7.37
C TYR A 155 -12.50 9.27 6.56
N ILE A 156 -12.27 8.47 5.54
CA ILE A 156 -13.29 8.03 4.59
C ILE A 156 -13.37 6.50 4.66
N HIS A 157 -14.53 5.97 5.11
CA HIS A 157 -14.61 4.55 5.33
C HIS A 157 -16.02 3.98 5.12
N GLY A 158 -16.06 2.71 4.65
CA GLY A 158 -17.26 1.90 4.64
C GLY A 158 -17.62 1.38 6.04
N ASP A 159 -18.52 0.39 6.11
CA ASP A 159 -18.83 -0.35 7.33
C ASP A 159 -17.70 -1.35 7.63
N VAL A 160 -16.69 -0.89 8.35
CA VAL A 160 -15.49 -1.68 8.68
C VAL A 160 -15.87 -2.94 9.47
N GLY A 161 -15.49 -4.11 8.96
CA GLY A 161 -15.83 -5.40 9.56
C GLY A 161 -17.31 -5.78 9.49
N GLY A 162 -18.10 -5.04 8.70
CA GLY A 162 -19.52 -5.26 8.44
C GLY A 162 -19.82 -5.39 6.94
N ALA A 163 -20.79 -4.61 6.44
CA ALA A 163 -21.24 -4.67 5.04
C ALA A 163 -20.20 -4.14 4.04
N GLY A 164 -19.23 -3.34 4.47
CA GLY A 164 -18.26 -2.67 3.61
C GLY A 164 -18.87 -1.51 2.83
N ALA A 165 -18.25 -1.17 1.70
CA ALA A 165 -18.77 -0.27 0.67
C ALA A 165 -18.05 -0.56 -0.65
N HIS A 166 -18.65 -0.16 -1.79
CA HIS A 166 -18.02 -0.36 -3.10
C HIS A 166 -16.89 0.65 -3.31
N ARG A 167 -17.18 1.96 -3.32
CA ARG A 167 -16.16 3.01 -3.53
C ARG A 167 -16.14 4.04 -2.40
N GLY A 168 -14.93 4.49 -2.06
CA GLY A 168 -14.75 5.62 -1.17
C GLY A 168 -15.09 6.93 -1.89
N ILE A 169 -14.32 7.30 -2.90
CA ILE A 169 -14.62 8.46 -3.75
C ILE A 169 -14.63 8.04 -5.22
N ALA A 170 -15.75 8.31 -5.90
CA ALA A 170 -15.83 8.26 -7.36
C ALA A 170 -15.28 9.58 -7.93
N LEU A 171 -14.16 9.51 -8.67
CA LEU A 171 -13.37 10.65 -9.17
C LEU A 171 -13.75 10.98 -10.62
N ASN A 172 -14.96 11.48 -10.86
CA ASN A 172 -15.46 11.80 -12.19
C ASN A 172 -15.52 13.31 -12.45
N GLY A 173 -14.80 14.11 -11.69
CA GLY A 173 -14.69 15.56 -11.87
C GLY A 173 -13.46 16.01 -12.63
N GLY A 174 -13.27 17.33 -12.70
CA GLY A 174 -12.00 17.95 -13.10
C GLY A 174 -10.97 17.92 -11.96
N THR A 175 -10.17 18.97 -11.83
CA THR A 175 -9.12 19.10 -10.82
C THR A 175 -9.57 18.58 -9.45
N THR A 176 -9.04 17.44 -9.03
CA THR A 176 -9.38 16.85 -7.73
C THR A 176 -8.11 16.42 -6.97
N THR A 177 -8.03 16.81 -5.69
CA THR A 177 -6.93 16.50 -4.80
C THR A 177 -7.43 15.69 -3.61
N VAL A 178 -6.81 14.53 -3.35
CA VAL A 178 -7.01 13.70 -2.15
C VAL A 178 -5.68 13.57 -1.45
N LYS A 179 -5.55 14.14 -0.26
CA LYS A 179 -4.24 14.18 0.44
C LYS A 179 -4.38 14.00 1.94
N ASN A 180 -3.37 13.35 2.53
CA ASN A 180 -3.25 13.17 3.99
C ASN A 180 -4.44 12.43 4.62
N CYS A 181 -5.24 11.73 3.84
CA CYS A 181 -6.47 11.06 4.26
C CYS A 181 -6.21 9.60 4.68
N TYR A 182 -7.18 9.02 5.36
CA TYR A 182 -7.20 7.62 5.76
C TYR A 182 -8.44 6.93 5.19
N PHE A 183 -8.26 5.82 4.44
CA PHE A 183 -9.33 5.07 3.79
C PHE A 183 -9.31 3.62 4.23
N GLU A 184 -10.47 3.08 4.66
CA GLU A 184 -10.64 1.64 4.95
C GLU A 184 -12.11 1.19 4.82
N GLY A 185 -12.33 -0.13 4.90
CA GLY A 185 -13.70 -0.68 4.88
C GLY A 185 -14.33 -0.79 3.49
N PHE A 186 -13.53 -0.74 2.43
CA PHE A 186 -13.96 -0.99 1.04
C PHE A 186 -13.63 -2.45 0.69
N THR A 187 -14.49 -3.36 1.13
CA THR A 187 -14.31 -4.81 0.97
C THR A 187 -15.62 -5.47 0.57
N GLY A 188 -15.54 -6.55 -0.20
CA GLY A 188 -16.70 -7.32 -0.66
C GLY A 188 -16.27 -8.61 -1.36
N ASN A 189 -17.25 -9.46 -1.69
CA ASN A 189 -17.06 -10.72 -2.40
C ASN A 189 -18.13 -10.95 -3.48
N THR A 190 -18.81 -9.90 -3.92
CA THR A 190 -19.86 -9.95 -4.96
C THR A 190 -19.68 -8.94 -6.07
N GLN A 191 -18.81 -7.96 -5.86
CA GLN A 191 -18.46 -6.92 -6.82
C GLN A 191 -17.12 -6.29 -6.43
N ASP A 192 -16.55 -5.52 -7.34
CA ASP A 192 -15.32 -4.77 -7.11
C ASP A 192 -15.48 -3.72 -6.00
N THR A 193 -14.38 -3.41 -5.34
CA THR A 193 -14.33 -2.45 -4.22
C THR A 193 -13.08 -1.62 -4.30
N GLN A 194 -13.21 -0.28 -4.31
CA GLN A 194 -12.11 0.66 -4.47
C GLN A 194 -12.11 1.74 -3.38
N ALA A 195 -10.92 2.18 -2.96
CA ALA A 195 -10.83 3.41 -2.16
C ALA A 195 -11.08 4.64 -3.06
N LEU A 196 -10.47 4.66 -4.24
CA LEU A 196 -10.60 5.72 -5.24
C LEU A 196 -10.75 5.11 -6.64
N ASP A 197 -11.71 5.58 -7.42
CA ASP A 197 -11.90 5.13 -8.79
C ASP A 197 -12.50 6.25 -9.66
N GLY A 198 -12.04 6.39 -10.92
CA GLY A 198 -12.49 7.42 -11.83
C GLY A 198 -12.46 6.97 -13.29
N TRP A 199 -13.49 7.36 -14.07
CA TRP A 199 -13.58 6.99 -15.50
C TRP A 199 -13.98 8.13 -16.40
N ASN A 200 -14.92 9.01 -15.99
CA ASN A 200 -15.51 10.05 -16.84
C ASN A 200 -14.86 11.43 -16.63
N GLY A 201 -13.97 11.59 -15.68
CA GLY A 201 -13.33 12.86 -15.33
C GLY A 201 -11.98 13.08 -16.04
N PRO A 202 -11.74 14.30 -16.58
CA PRO A 202 -10.46 14.59 -17.26
C PRO A 202 -9.27 14.75 -16.32
N GLY A 203 -9.50 14.98 -15.00
CA GLY A 203 -8.44 15.40 -14.10
C GLY A 203 -8.06 16.90 -14.25
N PRO A 204 -6.87 17.34 -13.84
CA PRO A 204 -5.81 16.52 -13.19
C PRO A 204 -6.23 15.93 -11.83
N PHE A 205 -5.67 14.78 -11.49
CA PHE A 205 -5.89 14.13 -10.21
C PHE A 205 -4.60 14.08 -9.40
N THR A 206 -4.66 14.52 -8.12
CA THR A 206 -3.53 14.43 -7.19
C THR A 206 -3.93 13.60 -5.98
N ILE A 207 -3.29 12.44 -5.83
CA ILE A 207 -3.53 11.49 -4.73
C ILE A 207 -2.21 11.35 -3.98
N THR A 208 -2.08 12.00 -2.83
CA THR A 208 -0.78 12.10 -2.16
C THR A 208 -0.85 11.94 -0.65
N ASN A 209 0.12 11.22 -0.09
CA ASN A 209 0.29 11.01 1.34
C ASN A 209 -0.96 10.46 2.05
N ASN A 210 -1.67 9.52 1.42
CA ASN A 210 -2.83 8.87 2.01
C ASN A 210 -2.48 7.46 2.51
N TYR A 211 -3.21 6.97 3.50
CA TYR A 211 -3.40 5.55 3.76
C TYR A 211 -4.63 5.09 2.97
N LEU A 212 -4.46 4.10 2.10
CA LEU A 212 -5.53 3.62 1.23
C LEU A 212 -5.64 2.10 1.34
N SER A 213 -6.82 1.60 1.68
CA SER A 213 -7.08 0.18 1.85
C SER A 213 -8.42 -0.21 1.22
N ALA A 214 -8.37 -1.13 0.25
CA ALA A 214 -9.54 -1.69 -0.41
C ALA A 214 -9.26 -3.11 -0.91
N GLY A 215 -10.31 -3.91 -1.12
CA GLY A 215 -10.23 -5.31 -1.50
C GLY A 215 -9.72 -5.51 -2.92
N THR A 216 -10.49 -5.13 -3.93
CA THR A 216 -10.10 -5.37 -5.32
C THR A 216 -9.02 -4.39 -5.78
N GLU A 217 -9.35 -3.29 -6.38
CA GLU A 217 -8.38 -2.24 -6.70
C GLU A 217 -8.35 -1.20 -5.56
N ILE A 218 -7.18 -0.75 -5.13
CA ILE A 218 -7.14 0.35 -4.17
C ILE A 218 -7.37 1.68 -4.89
N ILE A 219 -6.72 1.86 -6.06
CA ILE A 219 -6.92 3.00 -6.96
C ILE A 219 -7.20 2.46 -8.36
N GLY A 220 -8.29 2.87 -8.98
CA GLY A 220 -8.67 2.55 -10.34
C GLY A 220 -8.84 3.78 -11.23
N PHE A 221 -8.51 3.66 -12.52
CA PHE A 221 -8.87 4.63 -13.55
C PHE A 221 -9.29 3.94 -14.85
N GLY A 222 -10.46 4.32 -15.37
CA GLY A 222 -11.12 3.68 -16.53
C GLY A 222 -11.88 2.40 -16.13
N GLY A 223 -12.24 1.60 -17.13
CA GLY A 223 -12.97 0.32 -16.93
C GLY A 223 -14.46 0.46 -16.67
N ALA A 224 -15.01 1.62 -16.94
CA ALA A 224 -16.45 1.89 -17.01
C ALA A 224 -16.72 2.87 -18.16
N PRO A 225 -17.92 2.85 -18.79
CA PRO A 225 -18.21 3.65 -19.95
C PRO A 225 -17.99 5.14 -19.74
N VAL A 226 -17.19 5.77 -20.61
CA VAL A 226 -16.93 7.22 -20.64
C VAL A 226 -17.99 7.89 -21.50
N ALA A 227 -18.82 8.75 -20.87
CA ALA A 227 -19.89 9.45 -21.58
C ALA A 227 -19.39 10.69 -22.37
N ILE A 228 -18.23 11.24 -22.04
CA ILE A 228 -17.60 12.35 -22.76
C ILE A 228 -16.74 11.79 -23.88
N TYR A 229 -17.16 11.88 -25.12
CA TYR A 229 -16.46 11.32 -26.28
C TYR A 229 -15.00 11.79 -26.36
N GLY A 230 -14.09 10.84 -26.51
CA GLY A 230 -12.65 11.09 -26.61
C GLY A 230 -11.97 11.51 -25.31
N GLN A 231 -12.67 11.43 -24.16
CA GLN A 231 -12.13 11.78 -22.86
C GLN A 231 -11.28 10.64 -22.29
N HIS A 232 -10.15 11.01 -21.67
CA HIS A 232 -9.33 10.14 -20.84
C HIS A 232 -9.18 10.75 -19.45
N PRO A 233 -9.22 9.98 -18.37
CA PRO A 233 -8.60 10.39 -17.12
C PRO A 233 -7.11 10.69 -17.35
N SER A 234 -6.66 11.89 -16.99
CA SER A 234 -5.31 12.32 -17.38
C SER A 234 -4.62 13.21 -16.34
N ASN A 235 -3.29 13.34 -16.48
CA ASN A 235 -2.45 14.11 -15.57
C ASN A 235 -2.61 13.63 -14.12
N ILE A 236 -2.48 12.32 -13.92
CA ILE A 236 -2.71 11.63 -12.66
C ILE A 236 -1.40 11.53 -11.90
N THR A 237 -1.37 12.03 -10.66
CA THR A 237 -0.22 11.98 -9.76
C THR A 237 -0.58 11.20 -8.50
N ILE A 238 0.06 10.03 -8.31
CA ILE A 238 -0.15 9.12 -7.17
C ILE A 238 1.19 9.02 -6.44
N THR A 239 1.35 9.74 -5.30
CA THR A 239 2.65 9.89 -4.66
C THR A 239 2.60 9.76 -3.14
N ASN A 240 3.65 9.16 -2.54
CA ASN A 240 3.82 9.08 -1.08
C ASN A 240 2.66 8.39 -0.35
N ASN A 241 1.86 7.57 -1.04
CA ASN A 241 0.76 6.86 -0.42
C ASN A 241 1.23 5.53 0.17
N TYR A 242 0.53 5.06 1.19
CA TYR A 242 0.59 3.70 1.67
C TYR A 242 -0.66 2.95 1.21
N LEU A 243 -0.49 2.04 0.25
CA LEU A 243 -1.54 1.17 -0.28
C LEU A 243 -1.41 -0.20 0.41
N TYR A 244 -2.44 -0.59 1.15
CA TYR A 244 -2.37 -1.74 2.03
C TYR A 244 -3.59 -2.66 1.89
N LYS A 245 -3.34 -3.96 1.84
CA LYS A 245 -4.39 -4.98 1.99
C LYS A 245 -4.10 -5.82 3.21
N ASP A 246 -5.10 -5.95 4.09
CA ASP A 246 -4.96 -6.69 5.33
C ASP A 246 -4.87 -8.20 5.04
N PRO A 247 -3.78 -8.91 5.41
CA PRO A 247 -3.66 -10.35 5.23
C PRO A 247 -4.78 -11.17 5.88
N ALA A 248 -5.44 -10.65 6.92
CA ALA A 248 -6.61 -11.29 7.53
C ALA A 248 -7.77 -11.47 6.54
N TRP A 249 -7.82 -10.70 5.45
CA TRP A 249 -8.85 -10.83 4.42
C TRP A 249 -8.74 -12.13 3.61
N ARG A 250 -7.59 -12.80 3.64
CA ARG A 250 -7.42 -14.15 3.03
C ARG A 250 -8.42 -15.15 3.60
N SER A 251 -8.70 -15.07 4.90
CA SER A 251 -9.69 -15.93 5.56
C SER A 251 -11.13 -15.43 5.44
N ALA A 252 -11.32 -14.15 5.14
CA ALA A 252 -12.64 -13.54 4.99
C ALA A 252 -13.26 -13.73 3.60
N ASN A 253 -12.52 -14.34 2.66
CA ASN A 253 -12.96 -14.61 1.28
C ASN A 253 -13.39 -13.34 0.53
N TYR A 254 -12.73 -12.20 0.79
CA TYR A 254 -12.92 -11.00 0.00
C TYR A 254 -12.22 -11.12 -1.35
N TRP A 255 -12.79 -10.50 -2.38
CA TRP A 255 -12.14 -10.40 -3.68
C TRP A 255 -10.92 -9.48 -3.58
N ILE A 256 -9.81 -9.96 -4.14
CA ILE A 256 -8.51 -9.27 -4.16
C ILE A 256 -8.03 -9.22 -5.60
N LYS A 257 -7.62 -8.03 -6.09
CA LYS A 257 -7.07 -7.90 -7.44
C LYS A 257 -5.68 -7.23 -7.40
N ASN A 258 -5.60 -5.92 -7.32
CA ASN A 258 -4.33 -5.17 -7.40
C ASN A 258 -4.35 -3.89 -6.57
N HIS A 259 -3.19 -3.25 -6.45
CA HIS A 259 -3.12 -1.96 -5.75
C HIS A 259 -3.57 -0.81 -6.66
N ILE A 260 -3.04 -0.77 -7.90
CA ILE A 260 -3.39 0.26 -8.88
C ILE A 260 -3.75 -0.41 -10.19
N GLU A 261 -4.91 -0.09 -10.71
CA GLU A 261 -5.39 -0.55 -12.01
C GLU A 261 -5.62 0.64 -12.94
N LEU A 262 -5.06 0.55 -14.16
CA LEU A 262 -5.36 1.48 -15.23
C LEU A 262 -6.02 0.72 -16.38
N LYS A 263 -7.19 1.15 -16.78
CA LYS A 263 -7.92 0.66 -17.97
C LYS A 263 -7.96 1.71 -19.06
N ASP A 264 -8.00 2.97 -18.68
CA ASP A 264 -7.85 4.15 -19.54
C ASP A 264 -7.21 5.27 -18.71
N ALA A 265 -6.02 5.72 -19.09
CA ALA A 265 -5.32 6.79 -18.36
C ALA A 265 -4.13 7.34 -19.16
N VAL A 266 -3.95 8.65 -19.16
CA VAL A 266 -2.86 9.29 -19.92
C VAL A 266 -2.08 10.26 -19.01
N ASN A 267 -0.74 10.28 -19.15
CA ASN A 267 0.17 11.10 -18.35
C ASN A 267 0.06 10.77 -16.85
N VAL A 268 0.47 9.57 -16.46
CA VAL A 268 0.37 9.06 -15.09
C VAL A 268 1.73 9.00 -14.43
N LYS A 269 1.83 9.51 -13.21
CA LYS A 269 2.99 9.40 -12.34
C LYS A 269 2.62 8.63 -11.07
N ILE A 270 3.28 7.48 -10.85
CA ILE A 270 3.18 6.63 -9.66
C ILE A 270 4.55 6.64 -9.01
N ASP A 271 4.75 7.44 -7.95
CA ASP A 271 6.08 7.73 -7.44
C ASP A 271 6.11 7.72 -5.91
N SER A 272 7.16 7.13 -5.35
CA SER A 272 7.40 7.14 -3.89
C SER A 272 6.25 6.57 -3.04
N ASN A 273 5.53 5.55 -3.55
CA ASN A 273 4.49 4.85 -2.78
C ASN A 273 5.05 3.58 -2.15
N VAL A 274 4.44 3.17 -1.03
CA VAL A 274 4.58 1.81 -0.48
C VAL A 274 3.30 1.04 -0.82
N MET A 275 3.47 -0.14 -1.44
CA MET A 275 2.37 -1.05 -1.79
C MET A 275 2.62 -2.39 -1.10
N ASP A 276 1.70 -2.81 -0.26
CA ASP A 276 1.94 -3.91 0.66
C ASP A 276 0.78 -4.90 0.68
N ASN A 277 1.12 -6.17 0.54
CA ASN A 277 0.22 -7.31 0.55
C ASN A 277 -0.78 -7.34 -0.61
N ASN A 278 -0.50 -8.13 -1.63
CA ASN A 278 -1.45 -8.41 -2.70
C ASN A 278 -1.31 -9.86 -3.16
N TRP A 279 -2.37 -10.65 -3.05
CA TRP A 279 -2.30 -12.08 -3.32
C TRP A 279 -3.27 -12.51 -4.41
N SER A 280 -2.99 -13.70 -4.98
CA SER A 280 -3.90 -14.36 -5.90
C SER A 280 -5.14 -14.85 -5.18
N ASP A 281 -6.31 -14.55 -5.72
CA ASP A 281 -7.59 -15.05 -5.24
C ASP A 281 -8.00 -16.38 -5.92
N THR A 282 -7.14 -16.94 -6.76
CA THR A 282 -7.41 -18.22 -7.43
C THR A 282 -7.61 -19.35 -6.40
N GLY A 283 -8.73 -20.05 -6.53
CA GLY A 283 -9.11 -21.12 -5.62
C GLY A 283 -10.08 -20.71 -4.53
N LEU A 284 -10.48 -19.45 -4.44
CA LEU A 284 -11.64 -19.05 -3.66
C LEU A 284 -12.93 -19.57 -4.28
N THR A 285 -13.92 -19.90 -3.46
CA THR A 285 -15.18 -20.52 -3.90
C THR A 285 -16.00 -19.64 -4.86
N ASN A 286 -15.71 -18.35 -4.91
CA ASN A 286 -16.34 -17.35 -5.77
C ASN A 286 -15.33 -16.70 -6.72
N ASP A 287 -14.29 -17.44 -7.15
CA ASP A 287 -13.29 -16.96 -8.08
C ASP A 287 -13.93 -16.61 -9.44
N SER A 288 -14.38 -15.37 -9.57
CA SER A 288 -14.87 -14.82 -10.84
C SER A 288 -13.80 -14.02 -11.56
N SER A 289 -12.70 -13.71 -10.90
CA SER A 289 -11.70 -12.76 -11.41
C SER A 289 -10.41 -13.42 -11.87
N SER A 290 -10.10 -14.64 -11.42
CA SER A 290 -8.86 -15.38 -11.73
C SER A 290 -7.60 -14.53 -11.58
N GLN A 291 -7.61 -13.60 -10.61
CA GLN A 291 -6.52 -12.65 -10.43
C GLN A 291 -5.28 -13.32 -9.84
N ARG A 292 -4.12 -13.00 -10.41
CA ARG A 292 -2.85 -13.65 -10.10
C ARG A 292 -2.01 -12.91 -9.05
N GLY A 293 -2.59 -11.88 -8.43
CA GLY A 293 -1.92 -11.11 -7.38
C GLY A 293 -0.93 -10.06 -7.88
N PHE A 294 -1.06 -9.57 -9.13
CA PHE A 294 -0.23 -8.46 -9.61
C PHE A 294 -0.51 -7.19 -8.82
N ALA A 295 0.55 -6.54 -8.33
CA ALA A 295 0.42 -5.28 -7.60
C ALA A 295 -0.09 -4.14 -8.51
N LEU A 296 0.38 -4.09 -9.75
CA LEU A 296 0.01 -3.09 -10.75
C LEU A 296 -0.55 -3.79 -12.00
N VAL A 297 -1.67 -3.28 -12.53
CA VAL A 297 -2.30 -3.79 -13.74
C VAL A 297 -2.58 -2.63 -14.69
N PHE A 298 -1.94 -2.67 -15.85
CA PHE A 298 -2.04 -1.67 -16.92
C PHE A 298 -2.55 -2.35 -18.20
N THR A 299 -3.86 -2.67 -18.18
CA THR A 299 -4.52 -3.43 -19.24
C THR A 299 -5.69 -2.65 -19.77
N VAL A 300 -5.47 -1.95 -20.88
CA VAL A 300 -6.50 -1.10 -21.51
C VAL A 300 -7.80 -1.87 -21.76
N ARG A 301 -8.92 -1.16 -21.68
CA ARG A 301 -10.25 -1.66 -22.03
C ARG A 301 -11.01 -0.61 -22.84
N ALA A 302 -11.53 -1.01 -24.00
CA ALA A 302 -12.39 -0.20 -24.84
C ALA A 302 -13.89 -0.31 -24.49
N ASP A 303 -14.22 -1.03 -23.45
CA ASP A 303 -15.58 -1.28 -22.95
C ASP A 303 -16.56 -1.68 -24.09
N ALA A 304 -16.29 -2.84 -24.71
CA ALA A 304 -17.09 -3.41 -25.80
C ALA A 304 -17.29 -2.44 -26.99
N ASP A 305 -16.21 -1.90 -27.53
CA ASP A 305 -16.16 -0.97 -28.67
C ASP A 305 -16.78 0.42 -28.41
N SER A 306 -17.21 0.70 -27.18
CA SER A 306 -17.77 2.04 -26.86
C SER A 306 -16.69 3.11 -26.76
N GLU A 307 -15.43 2.71 -26.48
CA GLU A 307 -14.30 3.60 -26.24
C GLU A 307 -13.08 3.24 -27.11
N PRO A 308 -13.18 3.28 -28.44
CA PRO A 308 -12.06 2.92 -29.31
C PRO A 308 -10.83 3.83 -29.15
N TRP A 309 -10.95 4.95 -28.43
CA TRP A 309 -9.84 5.83 -28.06
C TRP A 309 -9.15 5.43 -26.77
N ALA A 310 -9.72 4.54 -25.91
CA ALA A 310 -9.14 4.15 -24.64
C ALA A 310 -7.68 3.76 -24.79
N ALA A 311 -6.81 4.30 -23.96
CA ALA A 311 -5.37 4.07 -24.05
C ALA A 311 -4.71 4.31 -22.69
N ILE A 312 -3.61 3.57 -22.44
CA ILE A 312 -2.74 3.84 -21.30
C ILE A 312 -1.40 4.30 -21.84
N GLN A 313 -1.08 5.58 -21.65
CA GLN A 313 0.11 6.19 -22.27
C GLN A 313 0.84 7.13 -21.33
N ASN A 314 2.17 7.23 -21.53
CA ASN A 314 3.05 8.12 -20.78
C ASN A 314 2.97 7.86 -19.27
N VAL A 315 3.23 6.63 -18.85
CA VAL A 315 3.19 6.20 -17.45
C VAL A 315 4.59 6.10 -16.88
N THR A 316 4.84 6.77 -15.76
CA THR A 316 6.07 6.64 -14.99
C THR A 316 5.78 5.97 -13.64
N VAL A 317 6.44 4.84 -13.37
CA VAL A 317 6.42 4.15 -12.09
C VAL A 317 7.83 4.24 -11.50
N SER A 318 8.02 5.07 -10.48
CA SER A 318 9.36 5.33 -9.96
C SER A 318 9.42 5.40 -8.44
N ASN A 319 10.57 5.01 -7.89
CA ASN A 319 10.88 5.13 -6.46
C ASN A 319 9.86 4.45 -5.53
N ASN A 320 9.10 3.46 -6.00
CA ASN A 320 8.13 2.76 -5.16
C ASN A 320 8.77 1.56 -4.47
N THR A 321 8.25 1.21 -3.32
CA THR A 321 8.51 -0.07 -2.66
C THR A 321 7.26 -0.93 -2.74
N ILE A 322 7.35 -2.07 -3.42
CA ILE A 322 6.28 -3.04 -3.59
C ILE A 322 6.72 -4.34 -2.94
N ARG A 323 5.91 -4.87 -2.04
CA ARG A 323 6.28 -6.07 -1.30
C ARG A 323 5.08 -6.99 -1.03
N HIS A 324 5.39 -8.27 -0.80
CA HIS A 324 4.40 -9.30 -0.46
C HIS A 324 3.30 -9.40 -1.53
N ALA A 325 3.70 -9.57 -2.81
CA ALA A 325 2.75 -9.62 -3.91
C ALA A 325 2.92 -10.89 -4.77
N GLY A 326 1.82 -11.34 -5.35
CA GLY A 326 1.78 -12.48 -6.27
C GLY A 326 2.37 -12.17 -7.64
N GLY A 327 2.48 -10.89 -8.00
CA GLY A 327 3.11 -10.40 -9.22
C GLY A 327 3.45 -8.92 -9.14
N GLY A 328 4.38 -8.48 -9.97
CA GLY A 328 4.78 -7.08 -10.08
C GLY A 328 3.81 -6.29 -10.97
N ILE A 329 4.06 -6.24 -12.27
CA ILE A 329 3.23 -5.51 -13.23
C ILE A 329 2.70 -6.44 -14.32
N ASN A 330 1.40 -6.32 -14.61
CA ASN A 330 0.77 -6.88 -15.80
C ASN A 330 0.48 -5.76 -16.80
N PHE A 331 1.10 -5.84 -17.99
CA PHE A 331 0.92 -4.91 -19.10
C PHE A 331 0.10 -5.55 -20.21
N SER A 332 -0.75 -4.79 -20.89
CA SER A 332 -1.35 -5.18 -22.18
C SER A 332 -1.27 -4.04 -23.19
N GLY A 333 -0.75 -4.30 -24.39
CA GLY A 333 -0.58 -3.30 -25.43
C GLY A 333 -1.90 -2.83 -26.05
N HIS A 334 -2.88 -3.71 -26.13
CA HIS A 334 -4.26 -3.45 -26.58
C HIS A 334 -5.20 -4.49 -25.98
N ASP A 335 -6.49 -4.28 -26.07
CA ASP A 335 -7.51 -5.31 -25.81
C ASP A 335 -8.04 -5.91 -27.11
N ASP A 336 -8.98 -6.85 -26.98
CA ASP A 336 -9.63 -7.51 -28.12
C ASP A 336 -10.84 -6.70 -28.65
N ASP A 337 -11.21 -5.60 -27.97
CA ASP A 337 -12.38 -4.77 -28.25
C ASP A 337 -12.02 -3.50 -29.03
N GLY A 338 -10.84 -3.40 -29.63
CA GLY A 338 -10.46 -2.34 -30.55
C GLY A 338 -9.96 -1.05 -29.88
N SER A 339 -9.39 -1.15 -28.67
CA SER A 339 -8.76 -0.02 -27.98
C SER A 339 -7.60 0.61 -28.75
N GLY A 340 -7.18 1.79 -28.33
CA GLY A 340 -5.93 2.42 -28.71
C GLY A 340 -4.71 1.59 -28.25
N SER A 341 -3.52 1.99 -28.70
CA SER A 341 -2.27 1.33 -28.33
C SER A 341 -1.70 1.89 -27.04
N ASN A 342 -1.28 1.00 -26.14
CA ASN A 342 -0.53 1.35 -24.93
C ASN A 342 0.96 1.48 -25.22
N GLY A 343 1.62 2.41 -24.52
CA GLY A 343 3.06 2.58 -24.67
C GLY A 343 3.62 3.79 -23.93
N ASN A 344 4.95 3.96 -24.05
CA ASN A 344 5.72 5.01 -23.37
C ASN A 344 5.71 4.87 -21.86
N PHE A 345 6.18 3.72 -21.36
CA PHE A 345 6.27 3.45 -19.93
C PHE A 345 7.72 3.58 -19.44
N ILE A 346 7.90 4.14 -18.27
CA ILE A 346 9.18 4.21 -17.56
C ILE A 346 8.99 3.57 -16.18
N ILE A 347 9.66 2.45 -15.94
CA ILE A 347 9.63 1.70 -14.68
C ILE A 347 11.04 1.77 -14.09
N GLN A 348 11.29 2.71 -13.18
CA GLN A 348 12.65 2.98 -12.73
C GLN A 348 12.78 3.11 -11.22
N ASN A 349 13.90 2.66 -10.69
CA ASN A 349 14.27 2.82 -9.29
C ASN A 349 13.20 2.30 -8.31
N ASN A 350 12.51 1.20 -8.65
CA ASN A 350 11.56 0.56 -7.75
C ASN A 350 12.21 -0.64 -7.05
N LEU A 351 11.80 -0.86 -5.80
CA LEU A 351 12.17 -2.02 -5.01
C LEU A 351 10.99 -3.00 -4.95
N TRP A 352 11.22 -4.21 -5.49
CA TRP A 352 10.24 -5.29 -5.50
C TRP A 352 10.72 -6.39 -4.55
N MET A 353 10.04 -6.54 -3.41
CA MET A 353 10.41 -7.48 -2.35
C MET A 353 9.34 -8.56 -2.21
N ASP A 354 9.76 -9.82 -2.07
CA ASP A 354 8.85 -10.95 -1.88
C ASP A 354 7.70 -10.97 -2.92
N ILE A 355 8.10 -10.89 -4.19
CA ILE A 355 7.18 -11.16 -5.30
C ILE A 355 7.24 -12.68 -5.53
N SER A 356 6.34 -13.42 -4.88
CA SER A 356 6.56 -14.85 -4.68
C SER A 356 5.32 -15.71 -4.84
N SER A 357 5.55 -17.03 -4.91
CA SER A 357 4.49 -18.04 -4.94
C SER A 357 3.70 -18.14 -3.64
N THR A 358 4.17 -17.54 -2.56
CA THR A 358 3.40 -17.39 -1.31
C THR A 358 2.17 -16.51 -1.51
N TRP A 359 2.29 -15.54 -2.40
CA TRP A 359 1.25 -14.53 -2.68
C TRP A 359 0.51 -14.79 -4.00
N GLY A 360 1.12 -15.51 -4.97
CA GLY A 360 0.49 -15.80 -6.25
C GLY A 360 1.43 -16.55 -7.20
N TYR A 361 1.69 -16.03 -8.39
CA TYR A 361 2.58 -16.68 -9.37
C TYR A 361 4.05 -16.30 -9.21
N GLY A 362 4.35 -15.24 -8.48
CA GLY A 362 5.70 -14.72 -8.32
C GLY A 362 6.29 -14.08 -9.58
N TYR A 363 5.47 -13.74 -10.59
CA TYR A 363 5.92 -13.12 -11.84
C TYR A 363 6.25 -11.65 -11.61
N LEU A 364 7.43 -11.18 -12.04
CA LEU A 364 7.76 -9.77 -11.92
C LEU A 364 7.04 -8.93 -12.98
N PHE A 365 7.20 -9.29 -14.26
CA PHE A 365 6.55 -8.61 -15.38
C PHE A 365 5.81 -9.61 -16.27
N GLN A 366 4.55 -9.32 -16.56
CA GLN A 366 3.80 -10.01 -17.60
C GLN A 366 3.47 -8.99 -18.70
N ILE A 367 3.90 -9.26 -19.92
CA ILE A 367 3.81 -8.32 -21.06
C ILE A 367 2.98 -8.97 -22.17
N LEU A 368 1.82 -8.39 -22.41
CA LEU A 368 0.80 -8.95 -23.27
C LEU A 368 0.51 -8.02 -24.46
N ASN A 369 0.01 -8.61 -25.54
CA ASN A 369 -0.69 -7.92 -26.62
C ASN A 369 0.05 -6.71 -27.22
N GLY A 370 1.35 -6.87 -27.54
CA GLY A 370 2.05 -5.89 -28.36
C GLY A 370 2.37 -4.56 -27.68
N MET A 371 2.79 -4.57 -26.42
CA MET A 371 3.32 -3.40 -25.72
C MET A 371 4.44 -2.72 -26.50
N GLN A 372 4.54 -1.37 -26.38
CA GLN A 372 5.53 -0.57 -27.09
C GLN A 372 6.23 0.43 -26.17
N ASN A 373 7.54 0.65 -26.43
CA ASN A 373 8.34 1.69 -25.79
C ASN A 373 8.29 1.62 -24.26
N VAL A 374 8.81 0.56 -23.66
CA VAL A 374 8.90 0.38 -22.21
C VAL A 374 10.36 0.41 -21.78
N VAL A 375 10.70 1.25 -20.80
CA VAL A 375 12.02 1.30 -20.18
C VAL A 375 11.90 0.77 -18.74
N ILE A 376 12.64 -0.31 -18.45
CA ILE A 376 12.71 -0.93 -17.12
C ILE A 376 14.15 -0.80 -16.64
N ASP A 377 14.40 0.18 -15.76
CA ASP A 377 15.75 0.65 -15.49
C ASP A 377 16.02 0.85 -13.98
N HIS A 378 17.20 0.44 -13.52
CA HIS A 378 17.63 0.60 -12.11
C HIS A 378 16.66 0.07 -11.06
N ASN A 379 15.90 -0.99 -11.34
CA ASN A 379 15.08 -1.64 -10.33
C ASN A 379 15.86 -2.73 -9.60
N THR A 380 15.49 -2.99 -8.36
CA THR A 380 15.91 -4.22 -7.63
C THR A 380 14.68 -5.09 -7.38
N ALA A 381 14.75 -6.36 -7.79
CA ALA A 381 13.61 -7.27 -7.70
C ALA A 381 14.01 -8.63 -7.13
N LEU A 382 13.31 -9.05 -6.09
CA LEU A 382 13.41 -10.35 -5.45
C LEU A 382 12.11 -11.12 -5.72
N GLN A 383 12.07 -11.78 -6.88
CA GLN A 383 10.92 -12.57 -7.32
C GLN A 383 11.28 -14.06 -7.42
N THR A 384 10.27 -14.93 -7.31
CA THR A 384 10.47 -16.39 -7.41
C THR A 384 9.98 -17.00 -8.73
N GLY A 385 9.04 -16.35 -9.40
CA GLY A 385 8.50 -16.77 -10.69
C GLY A 385 9.28 -16.23 -11.88
N TYR A 386 8.61 -16.00 -12.99
CA TYR A 386 9.25 -15.44 -14.18
C TYR A 386 9.69 -14.00 -13.96
N GLN A 387 10.90 -13.68 -14.44
CA GLN A 387 11.35 -12.28 -14.57
C GLN A 387 10.44 -11.55 -15.56
N VAL A 388 10.23 -12.15 -16.72
CA VAL A 388 9.35 -11.63 -17.77
C VAL A 388 8.61 -12.78 -18.44
N ALA A 389 7.29 -12.65 -18.58
CA ALA A 389 6.45 -13.53 -19.34
C ALA A 389 5.78 -12.75 -20.47
N PHE A 390 6.03 -13.15 -21.75
CA PHE A 390 5.42 -12.56 -22.94
C PHE A 390 4.31 -13.46 -23.47
N ALA A 391 3.20 -12.87 -23.91
CA ALA A 391 2.13 -13.56 -24.65
C ALA A 391 1.08 -12.55 -25.18
N PRO A 392 0.23 -12.95 -26.15
CA PRO A 392 0.54 -13.89 -27.22
C PRO A 392 1.28 -13.18 -28.36
N THR A 393 1.10 -11.85 -28.50
CA THR A 393 1.61 -11.04 -29.60
C THR A 393 2.95 -10.40 -29.23
N SER A 394 3.84 -10.26 -30.22
CA SER A 394 5.14 -9.62 -29.98
C SER A 394 4.98 -8.14 -29.64
N SER A 395 5.75 -7.72 -28.67
CA SER A 395 5.95 -6.33 -28.27
C SER A 395 7.09 -5.71 -29.06
N ASN A 396 7.40 -4.43 -28.85
CA ASN A 396 8.49 -3.76 -29.55
C ASN A 396 9.14 -2.68 -28.69
N ASN A 397 10.48 -2.64 -28.73
CA ASN A 397 11.27 -1.62 -28.07
C ASN A 397 11.10 -1.57 -26.55
N ILE A 398 11.26 -2.74 -25.90
CA ILE A 398 11.30 -2.84 -24.44
C ILE A 398 12.77 -2.96 -24.00
N ALA A 399 13.22 -2.04 -23.18
CA ALA A 399 14.57 -2.00 -22.66
C ALA A 399 14.62 -2.43 -21.20
N PHE A 400 15.46 -3.40 -20.89
CA PHE A 400 15.79 -3.81 -19.52
C PHE A 400 17.25 -3.46 -19.25
N THR A 401 17.49 -2.42 -18.45
CA THR A 401 18.85 -1.91 -18.20
C THR A 401 19.11 -1.70 -16.72
N ASN A 402 20.33 -1.95 -16.30
CA ASN A 402 20.84 -1.58 -14.98
C ASN A 402 20.05 -2.15 -13.79
N ASN A 403 19.24 -3.20 -13.99
CA ASN A 403 18.44 -3.79 -12.93
C ASN A 403 19.26 -4.85 -12.15
N VAL A 404 18.87 -5.08 -10.90
CA VAL A 404 19.27 -6.25 -10.12
C VAL A 404 18.04 -7.12 -9.91
N MET A 405 18.03 -8.34 -10.45
CA MET A 405 16.88 -9.23 -10.40
C MET A 405 17.30 -10.66 -10.05
N GLN A 406 16.48 -11.41 -9.33
CA GLN A 406 16.65 -12.85 -9.23
C GLN A 406 16.35 -13.52 -10.57
N ALA A 407 17.04 -14.60 -10.89
CA ALA A 407 16.72 -15.37 -12.09
C ALA A 407 15.31 -15.97 -12.01
N GLY A 408 14.90 -16.45 -10.85
CA GLY A 408 13.62 -17.11 -10.68
C GLY A 408 13.42 -18.21 -11.73
N MET A 409 12.30 -18.16 -12.44
CA MET A 409 12.02 -19.05 -13.60
C MET A 409 12.55 -18.49 -14.92
N GLY A 410 13.24 -17.33 -14.94
CA GLY A 410 13.78 -16.69 -16.12
C GLY A 410 12.73 -15.99 -16.98
N PHE A 411 12.94 -16.05 -18.30
CA PHE A 411 12.02 -15.52 -19.29
C PHE A 411 11.11 -16.63 -19.84
N ALA A 412 9.87 -16.28 -20.18
CA ALA A 412 8.94 -17.17 -20.86
C ALA A 412 8.27 -16.47 -22.04
N GLY A 413 8.14 -17.18 -23.14
CA GLY A 413 7.30 -16.93 -24.28
C GLY A 413 6.86 -18.28 -24.84
N GLU A 414 5.86 -18.32 -25.70
CA GLU A 414 5.42 -19.58 -26.28
C GLU A 414 6.55 -20.27 -27.08
N GLY A 415 6.98 -21.43 -26.61
CA GLY A 415 8.09 -22.18 -27.21
C GLY A 415 9.49 -21.62 -27.00
N THR A 416 9.68 -20.59 -26.18
CA THR A 416 10.96 -19.89 -25.96
C THR A 416 11.31 -19.77 -24.46
N PRO A 417 12.00 -20.77 -23.85
CA PRO A 417 12.20 -20.85 -22.41
C PRO A 417 13.39 -20.03 -21.85
N THR A 418 14.09 -19.23 -22.66
CA THR A 418 15.24 -18.42 -22.22
C THR A 418 15.18 -17.01 -22.79
N ALA A 419 15.83 -16.03 -22.14
CA ALA A 419 15.87 -14.65 -22.62
C ALA A 419 16.44 -14.55 -24.04
N ASN A 420 17.50 -15.31 -24.36
CA ASN A 420 18.11 -15.37 -25.69
C ASN A 420 17.15 -15.86 -26.78
N GLN A 421 16.19 -16.71 -26.43
CA GLN A 421 15.18 -17.23 -27.35
C GLN A 421 13.93 -16.34 -27.40
N THR A 422 13.52 -15.81 -26.25
CA THR A 422 12.28 -15.04 -26.09
C THR A 422 12.39 -13.65 -26.69
N LEU A 423 13.45 -12.92 -26.39
CA LEU A 423 13.60 -11.51 -26.82
C LEU A 423 13.53 -11.36 -28.35
N PRO A 424 14.25 -12.12 -29.19
CA PRO A 424 14.16 -11.96 -30.64
C PRO A 424 12.76 -12.23 -31.23
N VAL A 425 11.92 -13.00 -30.53
CA VAL A 425 10.59 -13.40 -31.01
C VAL A 425 9.52 -12.43 -30.51
N PHE A 426 9.56 -12.12 -29.22
CA PHE A 426 8.50 -11.36 -28.54
C PHE A 426 8.82 -9.88 -28.34
N ASP A 427 10.08 -9.47 -28.52
CA ASP A 427 10.51 -8.07 -28.44
C ASP A 427 11.69 -7.81 -29.39
N PRO A 428 11.48 -7.91 -30.71
CA PRO A 428 12.56 -7.84 -31.70
C PRO A 428 13.30 -6.51 -31.74
N GLY A 429 12.73 -5.43 -31.22
CA GLY A 429 13.38 -4.10 -31.09
C GLY A 429 13.94 -3.83 -29.71
N GLY A 430 13.79 -4.73 -28.76
CA GLY A 430 14.17 -4.56 -27.38
C GLY A 430 15.58 -5.06 -27.07
N TYR A 431 16.04 -4.77 -25.87
CA TYR A 431 17.34 -5.25 -25.40
C TYR A 431 17.39 -5.45 -23.89
N PHE A 432 18.29 -6.34 -23.47
CA PHE A 432 18.53 -6.71 -22.08
C PHE A 432 20.03 -6.58 -21.80
N SER A 433 20.47 -5.53 -21.08
CA SER A 433 21.87 -5.16 -20.95
C SER A 433 22.20 -4.53 -19.61
N ASN A 434 23.40 -4.75 -19.10
CA ASN A 434 23.92 -4.21 -17.84
C ASN A 434 23.08 -4.62 -16.60
N ASN A 435 22.32 -5.70 -16.69
CA ASN A 435 21.57 -6.21 -15.55
C ASN A 435 22.40 -7.20 -14.74
N VAL A 436 22.18 -7.24 -13.44
CA VAL A 436 22.66 -8.28 -12.53
C VAL A 436 21.53 -9.28 -12.33
N VAL A 437 21.75 -10.52 -12.80
CA VAL A 437 20.79 -11.62 -12.70
C VAL A 437 21.30 -12.64 -11.68
N ILE A 438 20.77 -12.54 -10.47
CA ILE A 438 21.21 -13.37 -9.32
C ILE A 438 20.83 -14.85 -9.60
N SER A 439 21.82 -15.75 -9.47
CA SER A 439 21.68 -17.18 -9.75
C SER A 439 21.30 -17.51 -11.20
N GLY A 440 21.49 -16.55 -12.14
CA GLY A 440 21.23 -16.75 -13.57
C GLY A 440 22.32 -17.57 -14.26
N ALA A 441 21.93 -18.31 -15.28
CA ALA A 441 22.87 -19.04 -16.14
C ALA A 441 23.23 -18.16 -17.36
N ALA A 442 24.48 -17.73 -17.47
CA ALA A 442 24.94 -16.77 -18.49
C ALA A 442 24.54 -17.15 -19.94
N GLY A 443 24.50 -18.45 -20.28
CA GLY A 443 24.08 -18.92 -21.60
C GLY A 443 22.60 -18.71 -21.93
N GLN A 444 21.77 -18.36 -20.98
CA GLN A 444 20.33 -18.13 -21.17
C GLN A 444 20.00 -16.65 -21.44
N TYR A 445 20.94 -15.74 -21.26
CA TYR A 445 20.77 -14.29 -21.36
C TYR A 445 21.72 -13.66 -22.38
N PRO A 446 21.44 -12.46 -22.90
CA PRO A 446 22.37 -11.69 -23.70
C PRO A 446 23.71 -11.44 -22.97
N SER A 447 24.80 -11.27 -23.72
CA SER A 447 26.16 -11.31 -23.20
C SER A 447 26.54 -10.17 -22.25
N ASN A 448 25.90 -9.01 -22.35
CA ASN A 448 26.27 -7.82 -21.57
C ASN A 448 25.54 -7.73 -20.22
N ASN A 449 25.55 -8.83 -19.45
CA ASN A 449 24.89 -8.92 -18.15
C ASN A 449 25.78 -9.65 -17.15
N TYR A 450 25.48 -9.57 -15.87
CA TYR A 450 26.27 -10.11 -14.77
C TYR A 450 25.48 -11.20 -14.03
N PHE A 451 26.17 -12.28 -13.60
CA PHE A 451 25.53 -13.49 -13.07
C PHE A 451 26.13 -13.90 -11.73
N PRO A 452 25.91 -13.17 -10.62
CA PRO A 452 26.36 -13.60 -9.30
C PRO A 452 25.69 -14.92 -8.89
N ALA A 453 26.42 -15.77 -8.19
CA ALA A 453 25.94 -17.11 -7.81
C ALA A 453 24.77 -17.07 -6.82
N ASN A 454 24.68 -16.05 -6.01
CA ASN A 454 23.64 -15.87 -4.99
C ASN A 454 23.50 -14.40 -4.56
N LEU A 455 22.53 -14.10 -3.69
CA LEU A 455 22.25 -12.74 -3.21
C LEU A 455 23.45 -12.10 -2.50
N SER A 456 24.20 -12.87 -1.70
CA SER A 456 25.36 -12.33 -0.96
C SER A 456 26.50 -11.88 -1.88
N ALA A 457 26.63 -12.51 -3.06
CA ALA A 457 27.64 -12.13 -4.06
C ALA A 457 27.34 -10.80 -4.76
N VAL A 458 26.15 -10.25 -4.59
CA VAL A 458 25.79 -8.90 -5.10
C VAL A 458 26.45 -7.81 -4.26
N GLY A 459 26.63 -8.03 -2.98
CA GLY A 459 27.25 -7.08 -2.06
C GLY A 459 26.31 -5.93 -1.66
N PHE A 460 25.09 -6.23 -1.29
CA PHE A 460 24.19 -5.27 -0.66
C PHE A 460 24.63 -4.91 0.77
N VAL A 461 24.30 -3.71 1.24
CA VAL A 461 24.66 -3.21 2.58
C VAL A 461 23.99 -4.03 3.67
N ASP A 462 22.67 -4.19 3.60
CA ASP A 462 21.89 -4.93 4.59
C ASP A 462 20.53 -5.37 4.00
N PRO A 463 20.52 -6.39 3.13
CA PRO A 463 19.31 -6.86 2.49
C PRO A 463 18.30 -7.47 3.47
N SER A 464 18.76 -7.96 4.63
CA SER A 464 17.88 -8.51 5.68
C SER A 464 17.00 -7.45 6.33
N ASN A 465 17.44 -6.20 6.36
CA ASN A 465 16.68 -5.05 6.83
C ASN A 465 16.15 -4.17 5.68
N GLY A 466 16.01 -4.74 4.48
CA GLY A 466 15.48 -4.02 3.31
C GLY A 466 16.42 -2.97 2.72
N ASN A 467 17.69 -2.91 3.15
CA ASN A 467 18.67 -2.00 2.59
C ASN A 467 19.43 -2.66 1.43
N TYR A 468 18.91 -2.50 0.24
CA TYR A 468 19.47 -2.99 -1.02
C TYR A 468 20.42 -2.00 -1.70
N GLN A 469 20.97 -1.04 -0.97
CA GLN A 469 22.10 -0.24 -1.44
C GLN A 469 23.32 -1.13 -1.64
N LEU A 470 24.03 -0.99 -2.78
CA LEU A 470 25.29 -1.70 -2.96
C LEU A 470 26.37 -1.14 -2.04
N GLN A 471 27.16 -2.04 -1.44
CA GLN A 471 28.37 -1.67 -0.69
C GLN A 471 29.38 -1.02 -1.63
N PRO A 472 30.23 -0.10 -1.18
CA PRO A 472 31.28 0.51 -2.01
C PRO A 472 32.26 -0.52 -2.62
N THR A 473 32.35 -1.70 -2.01
CA THR A 473 33.20 -2.83 -2.45
C THR A 473 32.49 -3.78 -3.40
N SER A 474 31.19 -3.58 -3.65
CA SER A 474 30.44 -4.41 -4.59
C SER A 474 31.03 -4.29 -6.01
N PRO A 475 31.18 -5.38 -6.76
CA PRO A 475 31.65 -5.33 -8.13
C PRO A 475 30.69 -4.62 -9.09
N TYR A 476 29.49 -4.25 -8.61
CA TYR A 476 28.38 -3.72 -9.44
C TYR A 476 28.11 -2.23 -9.23
N VAL A 477 28.94 -1.51 -8.47
CA VAL A 477 28.71 -0.07 -8.16
C VAL A 477 28.98 0.87 -9.35
N ASN A 478 29.67 0.41 -10.42
CA ASN A 478 30.03 1.24 -11.56
C ASN A 478 29.81 0.52 -12.90
N VAL A 479 28.88 -0.44 -12.95
CA VAL A 479 28.68 -1.26 -14.15
C VAL A 479 27.40 -0.89 -14.91
N GLY A 480 26.65 0.07 -14.43
CA GLY A 480 25.52 0.63 -15.15
C GLY A 480 25.92 1.21 -16.50
N SER A 481 25.03 1.17 -17.47
CA SER A 481 25.26 1.70 -18.81
C SER A 481 25.53 3.22 -18.81
N ASP A 482 25.12 3.90 -17.75
CA ASP A 482 25.36 5.31 -17.48
C ASP A 482 26.58 5.58 -16.57
N GLY A 483 27.31 4.52 -16.19
CA GLY A 483 28.45 4.57 -15.28
C GLY A 483 28.07 4.61 -13.78
N SER A 484 26.81 4.50 -13.45
CA SER A 484 26.32 4.44 -12.06
C SER A 484 26.25 3.01 -11.51
N ALA A 485 25.83 2.89 -10.25
CA ALA A 485 25.51 1.62 -9.63
C ALA A 485 24.22 1.04 -10.22
N VAL A 486 24.20 -0.25 -10.49
CA VAL A 486 22.97 -0.94 -10.91
C VAL A 486 22.01 -1.18 -9.74
N GLY A 487 20.75 -1.39 -10.04
CA GLY A 487 19.69 -1.60 -9.05
C GLY A 487 19.21 -0.30 -8.41
N VAL A 488 18.43 -0.43 -7.36
CA VAL A 488 17.72 0.67 -6.72
C VAL A 488 18.65 1.60 -5.93
N ASN A 489 18.43 2.90 -6.04
CA ASN A 489 18.95 3.88 -5.10
C ASN A 489 17.95 4.01 -3.92
N VAL A 490 18.25 3.35 -2.82
CA VAL A 490 17.34 3.28 -1.65
C VAL A 490 17.07 4.62 -1.00
N GLN A 491 17.94 5.63 -1.18
CA GLN A 491 17.74 6.96 -0.61
C GLN A 491 16.58 7.74 -1.27
N LYS A 492 16.15 7.31 -2.46
CA LYS A 492 14.99 7.87 -3.16
C LYS A 492 13.69 7.13 -2.82
N LEU A 493 13.76 6.00 -2.13
CA LEU A 493 12.59 5.22 -1.76
C LEU A 493 11.86 5.86 -0.57
N PRO A 494 10.54 5.68 -0.47
CA PRO A 494 9.79 6.08 0.71
C PRO A 494 10.25 5.29 1.93
N ALA A 495 10.18 5.91 3.10
CA ALA A 495 10.30 5.17 4.35
C ALA A 495 9.15 4.16 4.44
N LEU A 496 9.47 2.92 4.78
CA LEU A 496 8.44 1.91 5.00
C LEU A 496 7.55 2.31 6.18
N PRO A 497 6.22 2.13 6.09
CA PRO A 497 5.34 2.30 7.24
C PRO A 497 5.79 1.37 8.36
N GLY A 498 5.99 1.91 9.54
CA GLY A 498 6.60 1.17 10.65
C GLY A 498 8.13 1.29 10.74
N ALA A 499 8.84 1.72 9.70
CA ALA A 499 10.17 2.27 9.85
C ALA A 499 10.06 3.66 10.51
N ARG A 500 9.55 3.69 11.72
CA ARG A 500 9.80 4.83 12.62
C ARG A 500 11.31 4.93 12.71
N ALA A 501 11.86 6.12 12.52
CA ALA A 501 13.22 6.40 13.01
C ALA A 501 13.25 5.75 14.40
N ALA A 502 14.10 4.74 14.55
CA ALA A 502 14.07 3.87 15.71
C ALA A 502 13.89 4.76 16.94
N ALA A 503 12.66 4.79 17.47
CA ALA A 503 12.55 5.15 18.87
C ALA A 503 13.57 4.23 19.53
N PRO A 504 14.47 4.75 20.35
CA PRO A 504 15.50 3.90 20.92
C PRO A 504 14.76 2.67 21.43
N PHE A 505 15.09 1.51 20.87
CA PHE A 505 14.58 0.24 21.35
C PHE A 505 14.67 0.25 22.87
N PRO A 506 13.82 -0.44 23.60
CA PRO A 506 13.90 -0.50 25.05
C PRO A 506 15.35 -0.55 25.51
N ASP A 507 15.67 0.24 26.52
CA ASP A 507 17.01 0.32 27.12
C ASP A 507 17.65 -1.09 27.20
N PRO A 508 18.76 -1.35 26.51
CA PRO A 508 19.39 -2.68 26.50
C PRO A 508 19.88 -3.11 27.88
N SER A 509 19.93 -2.24 28.88
CA SER A 509 20.20 -2.57 30.29
C SER A 509 18.95 -3.01 31.06
N ALA A 510 17.75 -2.81 30.48
CA ALA A 510 16.48 -3.13 31.15
C ALA A 510 15.99 -4.54 30.81
N TRP A 511 15.19 -5.10 31.67
CA TRP A 511 14.47 -6.35 31.49
C TRP A 511 13.03 -6.07 31.05
N TYR A 512 12.49 -6.89 30.16
CA TYR A 512 11.15 -6.77 29.59
C TYR A 512 10.33 -8.03 29.75
N THR A 513 9.05 -7.85 29.97
CA THR A 513 8.05 -8.91 29.83
C THR A 513 7.54 -8.89 28.39
N VAL A 514 7.57 -10.03 27.72
CA VAL A 514 7.11 -10.22 26.34
C VAL A 514 5.75 -10.87 26.38
N VAL A 515 4.68 -10.15 26.01
CA VAL A 515 3.29 -10.55 26.23
C VAL A 515 2.57 -10.73 24.87
N SER A 516 2.01 -11.92 24.64
CA SER A 516 1.25 -12.20 23.43
C SER A 516 -0.02 -11.34 23.33
N ARG A 517 -0.21 -10.67 22.19
CA ARG A 517 -1.44 -9.89 21.88
C ARG A 517 -2.70 -10.76 21.94
N ASN A 518 -2.60 -12.01 21.46
CA ASN A 518 -3.74 -12.91 21.36
C ASN A 518 -4.28 -13.34 22.74
N SER A 519 -3.38 -13.73 23.64
CA SER A 519 -3.75 -14.38 24.91
C SER A 519 -3.56 -13.53 26.15
N GLY A 520 -2.77 -12.46 26.06
CA GLY A 520 -2.32 -11.69 27.22
C GLY A 520 -1.35 -12.46 28.12
N GLN A 521 -0.83 -13.62 27.67
CA GLN A 521 0.12 -14.43 28.42
C GLN A 521 1.57 -14.06 28.06
N CYS A 522 2.49 -14.30 29.00
CA CYS A 522 3.90 -13.97 28.87
C CYS A 522 4.71 -15.10 28.21
N LEU A 523 5.69 -14.74 27.40
CA LEU A 523 6.75 -15.64 26.95
C LEU A 523 7.52 -16.16 28.17
N ASP A 524 7.60 -17.47 28.33
CA ASP A 524 7.97 -18.13 29.59
C ASP A 524 8.87 -19.32 29.35
N VAL A 525 9.87 -19.48 30.19
CA VAL A 525 10.69 -20.69 30.26
C VAL A 525 10.03 -21.69 31.22
N PRO A 526 9.60 -22.88 30.77
CA PRO A 526 9.00 -23.89 31.63
C PRO A 526 9.90 -24.30 32.81
N THR A 527 9.35 -24.35 34.00
CA THR A 527 10.09 -24.60 35.25
C THR A 527 9.61 -25.82 36.00
N TRP A 528 9.62 -26.98 35.37
CA TRP A 528 9.35 -28.25 36.07
C TRP A 528 10.63 -29.12 36.17
N SER A 529 10.59 -30.19 36.92
CA SER A 529 11.73 -31.08 37.16
C SER A 529 12.32 -31.67 35.87
N GLY A 530 11.55 -31.84 34.82
CA GLY A 530 12.01 -32.30 33.50
C GLY A 530 12.86 -31.31 32.73
N THR A 531 12.76 -30.02 33.08
CA THR A 531 13.56 -28.92 32.48
C THR A 531 14.69 -28.45 33.41
N ASN A 532 14.95 -29.17 34.51
CA ASN A 532 15.89 -28.71 35.53
C ASN A 532 15.60 -27.24 35.96
N TRP A 533 14.33 -26.93 36.18
CA TRP A 533 13.87 -25.61 36.55
C TRP A 533 14.20 -24.51 35.51
N GLY A 534 14.17 -24.88 34.23
CA GLY A 534 14.50 -24.01 33.11
C GLY A 534 15.99 -23.88 32.80
N MET A 535 16.86 -24.67 33.42
CA MET A 535 18.33 -24.57 33.25
C MET A 535 18.89 -25.51 32.16
N ASN A 536 18.04 -26.27 31.47
CA ASN A 536 18.50 -27.18 30.41
C ASN A 536 18.47 -26.48 29.05
N ALA A 537 19.62 -26.43 28.38
CA ALA A 537 19.70 -26.02 26.99
C ALA A 537 18.73 -26.84 26.12
N GLY A 538 18.01 -26.22 25.21
CA GLY A 538 16.99 -26.86 24.37
C GLY A 538 15.60 -26.95 25.03
N THR A 539 15.38 -26.33 26.17
CA THR A 539 14.05 -26.22 26.77
C THR A 539 13.16 -25.38 25.85
N GLN A 540 12.09 -26.01 25.31
CA GLN A 540 11.14 -25.28 24.47
C GLN A 540 10.35 -24.26 25.28
N LEU A 541 10.28 -23.05 24.77
CA LEU A 541 9.55 -21.94 25.37
C LEU A 541 8.03 -22.12 25.18
N GLN A 542 7.28 -21.45 26.04
CA GLN A 542 5.82 -21.48 26.06
C GLN A 542 5.28 -20.07 26.33
N GLN A 543 3.99 -19.89 26.13
CA GLN A 543 3.25 -18.81 26.80
C GLN A 543 2.69 -19.30 28.13
N TYR A 544 2.67 -18.45 29.15
CA TYR A 544 2.12 -18.78 30.45
C TYR A 544 1.53 -17.54 31.15
N THR A 545 0.70 -17.73 32.18
CA THR A 545 0.20 -16.59 32.99
C THR A 545 1.35 -15.72 33.42
N CYS A 546 1.24 -14.41 33.23
CA CYS A 546 2.26 -13.45 33.67
C CYS A 546 2.29 -13.40 35.19
N TRP A 547 3.38 -13.87 35.78
CA TRP A 547 3.60 -13.89 37.24
C TRP A 547 4.86 -13.09 37.68
N GLY A 548 5.58 -12.50 36.71
CA GLY A 548 6.65 -11.55 36.94
C GLY A 548 7.99 -12.17 37.40
N GLY A 549 8.13 -13.50 37.36
CA GLY A 549 9.37 -14.17 37.72
C GLY A 549 10.47 -14.05 36.67
N PRO A 550 11.74 -14.40 37.01
CA PRO A 550 12.88 -14.22 36.12
C PRO A 550 12.80 -15.05 34.83
N MET A 551 11.99 -16.13 34.79
CA MET A 551 11.74 -16.94 33.61
C MET A 551 10.92 -16.23 32.54
N GLN A 552 10.25 -15.12 32.90
CA GLN A 552 9.43 -14.31 32.00
C GLN A 552 10.04 -12.94 31.70
N LYS A 553 11.31 -12.75 32.11
CA LYS A 553 12.04 -11.50 31.90
C LYS A 553 13.14 -11.68 30.87
N TRP A 554 13.13 -10.82 29.88
CA TRP A 554 13.97 -10.87 28.69
C TRP A 554 14.72 -9.57 28.49
N GLN A 555 16.00 -9.64 28.20
CA GLN A 555 16.83 -8.50 27.86
C GLN A 555 17.17 -8.52 26.38
N PHE A 556 17.08 -7.37 25.73
CA PHE A 556 17.31 -7.21 24.30
C PHE A 556 18.64 -6.47 24.10
N THR A 557 19.70 -7.19 23.76
CA THR A 557 21.04 -6.63 23.55
C THR A 557 21.27 -6.41 22.06
N PRO A 558 21.50 -5.18 21.57
CA PRO A 558 21.78 -4.92 20.18
C PRO A 558 23.05 -5.61 19.70
N VAL A 559 22.98 -6.30 18.58
CA VAL A 559 24.12 -6.93 17.88
C VAL A 559 24.04 -6.63 16.38
N SER A 560 25.08 -7.00 15.63
CA SER A 560 25.05 -6.87 14.17
C SER A 560 23.92 -7.71 13.57
N GLY A 561 22.95 -7.06 12.94
CA GLY A 561 21.81 -7.71 12.28
C GLY A 561 20.52 -7.79 13.11
N GLY A 562 20.53 -7.42 14.40
CA GLY A 562 19.32 -7.50 15.25
C GLY A 562 19.63 -7.43 16.75
N TYR A 563 18.99 -8.31 17.50
CA TYR A 563 19.08 -8.39 18.95
C TYR A 563 19.36 -9.83 19.39
N GLU A 564 20.23 -9.99 20.36
CA GLU A 564 20.25 -11.14 21.25
C GLU A 564 19.15 -10.95 22.29
N ILE A 565 18.32 -11.97 22.53
CA ILE A 565 17.23 -11.91 23.50
C ILE A 565 17.54 -12.92 24.62
N THR A 566 18.00 -12.40 25.74
CA THR A 566 18.52 -13.18 26.88
C THR A 566 17.48 -13.36 27.98
N ASN A 567 17.29 -14.57 28.48
CA ASN A 567 16.44 -14.84 29.64
C ASN A 567 17.13 -14.47 30.95
N GLN A 568 16.43 -13.84 31.89
CA GLN A 568 17.00 -13.40 33.18
C GLN A 568 17.39 -14.56 34.11
N ASN A 569 16.62 -15.65 34.09
CA ASN A 569 16.86 -16.80 34.97
C ASN A 569 18.09 -17.63 34.55
N THR A 570 18.17 -17.90 33.24
CA THR A 570 19.13 -18.89 32.71
C THR A 570 20.36 -18.25 32.09
N GLY A 571 20.26 -16.96 31.67
CA GLY A 571 21.29 -16.31 30.88
C GLY A 571 21.42 -16.87 29.45
N MET A 572 20.50 -17.77 29.06
CA MET A 572 20.48 -18.34 27.71
C MET A 572 19.68 -17.44 26.75
N GLN A 573 19.94 -17.65 25.46
CA GLN A 573 19.34 -16.89 24.37
C GLN A 573 18.07 -17.53 23.86
N LEU A 574 17.18 -16.72 23.33
CA LEU A 574 16.08 -17.15 22.49
C LEU A 574 16.66 -17.70 21.19
N ASP A 575 16.38 -18.96 20.87
CA ASP A 575 17.00 -19.73 19.77
C ASP A 575 15.94 -20.51 18.99
N VAL A 576 16.11 -20.62 17.67
CA VAL A 576 15.30 -21.53 16.86
C VAL A 576 16.04 -22.88 16.81
N ALA A 577 15.39 -23.91 17.34
CA ALA A 577 15.99 -25.25 17.45
C ALA A 577 16.40 -25.83 16.10
N GLY A 578 17.61 -26.36 16.01
CA GLY A 578 18.12 -27.03 14.81
C GLY A 578 19.51 -26.60 14.38
N GLY A 579 20.09 -25.55 14.97
CA GLY A 579 21.42 -25.05 14.62
C GLY A 579 21.51 -24.66 13.13
N PRO A 580 22.67 -24.80 12.46
CA PRO A 580 22.84 -24.41 11.06
C PRO A 580 22.25 -25.41 10.04
N THR A 581 21.25 -26.21 10.43
CA THR A 581 20.61 -27.22 9.56
C THR A 581 19.38 -26.68 8.85
N ALA A 582 18.91 -27.37 7.81
CA ALA A 582 17.73 -26.96 7.02
C ALA A 582 16.43 -26.88 7.85
N THR A 583 16.38 -27.49 9.02
CA THR A 583 15.20 -27.46 9.90
C THR A 583 14.94 -26.11 10.57
N VAL A 584 15.96 -25.26 10.70
CA VAL A 584 15.81 -23.87 11.21
C VAL A 584 15.05 -22.93 10.28
N TYR A 585 14.73 -23.36 9.06
CA TYR A 585 13.97 -22.58 8.08
C TYR A 585 12.54 -23.11 7.90
N ALA A 586 12.16 -24.10 8.69
CA ALA A 586 10.87 -24.75 8.54
C ALA A 586 9.81 -24.12 9.44
N ASN A 587 8.62 -23.88 8.88
CA ASN A 587 7.43 -23.61 9.67
C ASN A 587 7.25 -24.66 10.77
N GLY A 588 7.00 -24.21 11.99
CA GLY A 588 6.79 -25.08 13.14
C GLY A 588 8.08 -25.51 13.86
N ALA A 589 9.25 -24.95 13.50
CA ALA A 589 10.46 -25.20 14.28
C ALA A 589 10.30 -24.62 15.69
N ALA A 590 10.67 -25.44 16.70
CA ALA A 590 10.54 -25.04 18.09
C ALA A 590 11.43 -23.84 18.41
N VAL A 591 10.92 -22.89 19.18
CA VAL A 591 11.74 -21.85 19.80
C VAL A 591 12.09 -22.31 21.20
N VAL A 592 13.40 -22.32 21.48
CA VAL A 592 14.00 -22.86 22.70
C VAL A 592 14.91 -21.82 23.34
N GLU A 593 15.38 -22.08 24.56
CA GLU A 593 16.53 -21.37 25.09
C GLU A 593 17.81 -22.18 24.84
N TRP A 594 18.89 -21.48 24.45
CA TRP A 594 20.19 -22.12 24.18
C TRP A 594 21.33 -21.21 24.63
N PRO A 595 22.49 -21.79 25.13
CA PRO A 595 23.69 -21.02 25.37
C PRO A 595 24.16 -20.31 24.09
N TYR A 596 24.48 -19.03 24.19
CA TYR A 596 24.90 -18.22 23.02
C TYR A 596 26.09 -18.86 22.29
N TRP A 597 25.97 -19.01 20.99
CA TRP A 597 27.04 -19.54 20.13
C TRP A 597 27.28 -18.69 18.85
N GLY A 598 26.52 -17.59 18.67
CA GLY A 598 26.70 -16.66 17.57
C GLY A 598 26.01 -17.05 16.26
N GLY A 599 25.07 -17.98 16.31
CA GLY A 599 24.30 -18.41 15.13
C GLY A 599 23.23 -17.42 14.74
N ALA A 600 22.91 -17.37 13.44
CA ALA A 600 21.84 -16.50 12.92
C ALA A 600 20.45 -16.87 13.46
N ASN A 601 20.26 -18.05 13.99
CA ASN A 601 19.03 -18.53 14.63
C ASN A 601 18.85 -18.04 16.08
N GLU A 602 19.83 -17.33 16.64
CA GLU A 602 19.80 -16.69 17.96
C GLU A 602 19.68 -15.17 17.87
N ILE A 603 19.76 -14.62 16.66
CA ILE A 603 19.67 -13.17 16.43
C ILE A 603 18.28 -12.87 15.85
N TRP A 604 17.61 -11.89 16.42
CA TRP A 604 16.22 -11.58 16.15
C TRP A 604 16.05 -10.14 15.71
N GLN A 605 15.34 -9.94 14.62
CA GLN A 605 14.79 -8.63 14.30
C GLN A 605 13.55 -8.39 15.15
N VAL A 606 13.37 -7.16 15.58
CA VAL A 606 12.24 -6.74 16.38
C VAL A 606 11.65 -5.47 15.78
N ALA A 607 10.51 -5.60 15.14
CA ALA A 607 9.84 -4.52 14.45
C ALA A 607 8.52 -4.16 15.14
N GLN A 608 8.30 -2.89 15.42
CA GLN A 608 7.03 -2.42 15.96
C GLN A 608 6.04 -2.19 14.82
N ASN A 609 4.87 -2.82 14.89
CA ASN A 609 3.77 -2.57 13.97
C ASN A 609 3.02 -1.24 14.31
N PRO A 610 2.15 -0.74 13.40
CA PRO A 610 1.42 0.51 13.61
C PRO A 610 0.53 0.52 14.87
N ASP A 611 0.08 -0.64 15.32
CA ASP A 611 -0.76 -0.81 16.52
C ASP A 611 0.05 -0.79 17.82
N GLY A 612 1.38 -0.66 17.72
CA GLY A 612 2.29 -0.58 18.87
C GLY A 612 2.77 -1.93 19.41
N TYR A 613 2.36 -3.05 18.79
CA TYR A 613 2.89 -4.37 19.08
C TYR A 613 4.17 -4.65 18.30
N TYR A 614 4.91 -5.67 18.69
CA TYR A 614 6.17 -6.06 18.07
C TYR A 614 6.06 -7.42 17.39
N GLU A 615 6.59 -7.53 16.19
CA GLU A 615 6.94 -8.79 15.55
C GLU A 615 8.40 -9.09 15.85
N ILE A 616 8.68 -10.34 16.25
CA ILE A 616 10.01 -10.82 16.62
C ILE A 616 10.40 -11.91 15.63
N GLN A 617 11.39 -11.64 14.78
CA GLN A 617 11.72 -12.46 13.60
C GLN A 617 13.16 -12.96 13.69
N PRO A 618 13.44 -14.28 13.57
CA PRO A 618 14.81 -14.76 13.55
C PRO A 618 15.49 -14.40 12.23
N ILE A 619 16.71 -13.88 12.26
CA ILE A 619 17.39 -13.39 11.05
C ILE A 619 17.76 -14.50 10.07
N ASN A 620 17.95 -15.75 10.56
CA ASN A 620 18.20 -16.89 9.70
C ASN A 620 17.03 -17.18 8.72
N SER A 621 15.82 -16.76 9.06
CA SER A 621 14.64 -16.91 8.17
C SER A 621 14.58 -15.87 7.07
N GLY A 622 15.45 -14.87 7.07
CA GLY A 622 15.40 -13.75 6.11
C GLY A 622 14.19 -12.83 6.29
N GLY A 623 13.57 -12.84 7.49
CA GLY A 623 12.38 -12.03 7.79
C GLY A 623 11.06 -12.68 7.38
N PHE A 624 11.07 -13.97 7.03
CA PHE A 624 9.86 -14.69 6.60
C PHE A 624 9.16 -15.44 7.74
N GLU A 625 9.83 -15.67 8.85
CA GLU A 625 9.29 -16.38 10.01
C GLU A 625 9.20 -15.44 11.21
N CYS A 626 8.17 -15.60 12.02
CA CYS A 626 7.92 -14.84 13.25
C CYS A 626 7.88 -15.77 14.47
N LEU A 627 8.21 -15.22 15.63
CA LEU A 627 7.94 -15.86 16.92
C LEU A 627 6.43 -16.01 17.07
N ASP A 628 5.93 -17.23 17.10
CA ASP A 628 4.52 -17.59 16.96
C ASP A 628 4.07 -18.51 18.11
N VAL A 629 2.86 -18.27 18.62
CA VAL A 629 2.21 -19.19 19.57
C VAL A 629 1.41 -20.22 18.79
N ILE A 630 1.68 -21.52 18.98
CA ILE A 630 1.05 -22.61 18.24
C ILE A 630 -0.49 -22.50 18.33
N SER A 631 -1.14 -22.25 17.20
CA SER A 631 -2.58 -22.06 17.12
C SER A 631 -3.27 -23.26 16.45
N THR A 632 -3.86 -24.12 17.26
CA THR A 632 -4.65 -25.30 16.84
C THR A 632 -5.85 -25.47 17.76
N PRO A 633 -6.86 -26.31 17.41
CA PRO A 633 -7.95 -26.63 18.34
C PRO A 633 -7.46 -27.21 19.68
N GLN A 634 -6.35 -27.95 19.69
CA GLN A 634 -5.76 -28.53 20.90
C GLN A 634 -5.16 -27.48 21.83
N THR A 635 -4.70 -26.37 21.28
CA THR A 635 -4.19 -25.20 22.01
C THR A 635 -5.25 -24.15 22.29
N ASN A 636 -6.52 -24.45 21.98
CA ASN A 636 -7.62 -23.48 22.05
C ASN A 636 -7.28 -22.20 21.26
N TYR A 637 -6.77 -22.36 20.03
CA TYR A 637 -6.34 -21.26 19.16
C TYR A 637 -5.38 -20.30 19.87
N ALA A 638 -4.33 -20.86 20.47
CA ALA A 638 -3.29 -20.15 21.21
C ALA A 638 -3.78 -19.43 22.50
N MET A 639 -4.91 -19.78 23.05
CA MET A 639 -5.42 -19.23 24.33
C MET A 639 -5.08 -20.10 25.54
N LYS A 640 -4.66 -21.35 25.32
CA LYS A 640 -4.38 -22.32 26.40
C LYS A 640 -3.06 -22.00 27.09
N LEU A 641 -3.04 -22.14 28.42
CA LEU A 641 -1.80 -22.09 29.22
C LEU A 641 -0.79 -23.16 28.80
N ALA A 642 0.48 -22.85 28.93
CA ALA A 642 1.59 -23.72 28.57
C ALA A 642 1.58 -24.15 27.07
N THR A 643 1.01 -23.30 26.21
CA THR A 643 1.11 -23.51 24.76
C THR A 643 2.52 -23.20 24.31
N PRO A 644 3.21 -24.15 23.61
CA PRO A 644 4.56 -23.91 23.11
C PRO A 644 4.60 -22.79 22.07
N VAL A 645 5.77 -22.17 21.96
CA VAL A 645 6.08 -21.21 20.90
C VAL A 645 6.98 -21.86 19.85
N GLN A 646 6.85 -21.38 18.64
CA GLN A 646 7.54 -21.85 17.44
C GLN A 646 7.98 -20.66 16.58
N GLN A 647 8.77 -20.88 15.56
CA GLN A 647 8.79 -20.00 14.41
C GLN A 647 7.74 -20.45 13.40
N TYR A 648 7.08 -19.50 12.75
CA TYR A 648 6.11 -19.76 11.70
C TYR A 648 6.04 -18.58 10.73
N ALA A 649 5.72 -18.86 9.44
CA ALA A 649 5.62 -17.80 8.44
C ALA A 649 4.85 -16.61 8.97
N CYS A 650 5.40 -15.41 8.82
CA CYS A 650 4.78 -14.18 9.30
C CYS A 650 3.50 -13.93 8.52
N TRP A 651 2.37 -13.90 9.20
CA TRP A 651 1.06 -13.66 8.61
C TRP A 651 0.31 -12.50 9.29
N GLY A 652 1.00 -11.80 10.22
CA GLY A 652 0.47 -10.59 10.88
C GLY A 652 -0.69 -10.84 11.85
N GLY A 653 -0.87 -12.08 12.31
CA GLY A 653 -1.93 -12.41 13.26
C GLY A 653 -1.53 -12.18 14.72
N PRO A 654 -2.51 -12.02 15.63
CA PRO A 654 -2.25 -11.66 17.02
C PRO A 654 -1.43 -12.69 17.80
N MET A 655 -1.25 -13.91 17.29
CA MET A 655 -0.36 -14.94 17.85
C MET A 655 1.11 -14.66 17.58
N GLN A 656 1.44 -13.78 16.65
CA GLN A 656 2.79 -13.36 16.26
C GLN A 656 3.13 -11.94 16.73
N GLU A 657 2.19 -11.30 17.40
CA GLU A 657 2.34 -9.93 17.87
C GLU A 657 2.49 -9.89 19.39
N TRP A 658 3.48 -9.14 19.85
CA TRP A 658 3.92 -9.11 21.23
C TRP A 658 3.99 -7.69 21.76
N SER A 659 3.56 -7.45 22.98
CA SER A 659 3.87 -6.21 23.68
C SER A 659 5.12 -6.39 24.54
N LEU A 660 5.96 -5.35 24.60
CA LEU A 660 7.15 -5.30 25.44
C LEU A 660 6.91 -4.31 26.58
N ALA A 661 6.79 -4.81 27.80
CA ALA A 661 6.60 -3.98 28.98
C ALA A 661 7.86 -4.04 29.88
N PRO A 662 8.41 -2.92 30.37
CA PRO A 662 9.49 -2.95 31.34
C PRO A 662 9.11 -3.83 32.55
N ALA A 663 9.97 -4.80 32.87
CA ALA A 663 9.75 -5.70 34.00
C ALA A 663 10.14 -4.98 35.29
N GLN A 664 9.24 -4.99 36.24
CA GLN A 664 9.48 -4.42 37.60
C GLN A 664 10.40 -5.29 38.43
#